data_b83fe1655d78fa46fbab9438f7148cf6
#
_entry.id   b83fe1655d78fa46fbab9438f7148cf6
#
_cell.length_a   1.000
_cell.length_b   1.000
_cell.length_c   1.000
_cell.angle_alpha   90.00
_cell.angle_beta   90.00
_cell.angle_gamma   90.00
#
_symmetry.space_group_name_H-M   'P 1'
#
loop_
_entity.id
_entity.type
_entity.pdbx_description
1 polymer ?
#
loop_
_entity_poly.entity_id
_entity_poly.type
_entity_poly.pdbx_seq_one_letter_code
_entity_poly.pdbx_strand_id
1 'polypeptide(L)'
;METLTKDFSTGAIVWYNFKSPCNILYLYSGRQDDSVCSFLKGKGCVNSCNITQLKDLKSVGCGYDYIVGIDILEETKSPVELLKQCHKLLSSAGRFLLGTENRYAIKYICGDRDPYTNHSFDGIENYRRLSDADRGMIAGRCYSMAELTDMLSAAGFSHNRYYSAMPSLQETQLVYAQDYEPVEELAMRYFPLYNYPDSVFLEEQFLYTDLIKNGMFHKLANAYIIECSLDGAHDDTLHATISLDRGPENALVTSICERDGVKTVSKRAVYGDGTKKLKEMQDNLKDLRDRGINVVDSYIDGDCFVMPFVDAPIAMNALKELAKRDKDSFFKALDDMYELVLQSSDYTDEIPEKDRNSANGRDLGVILERGYIDMVPLNCFYDASVSDSKSRFIYYDQEFYVRNCPAKAIMYRSVSIIYDGTDKGFERLVPRAEVLERYGLAECEDIWMRMSSRFTETLRNQKELRPYYENKRVDGRILYTNREKINYSAAEYQRIFVDIFDGLEASSVSDKEKKLILFGSGRFTERFLFQFAGDYEVYSIIDNNSSKWGAMMHDIPINSPDILKDIPEEERHIIICIKGYNGVVNQLKGMGIADYHIYDPGNDYPNKRKERVAARLAAGTGTGTSAVCRGTTISDANSGAVNESSDDKPYNVGYIAGVFDLFHIGHLNMFKRAKEQCRYLIVGVVSDEGVRLNKQAEPFVPFEERIEMVRSCRYVDEAIKLPLDFCGTRDIFKLYHFDVQFSGSDYEHDPAWLAEKEFLEKNGATMVFFPYTKSTSSTKLKRAIEGRING
;
A
#
# COMPACT_ATOMS: atom_id res chain seq x y z
N MET A 1 -16.14 3.55 5.10
CA MET A 1 -14.96 4.45 5.10
C MET A 1 -15.12 5.57 6.12
N GLU A 2 -16.06 6.50 5.97
CA GLU A 2 -16.23 7.63 6.93
C GLU A 2 -16.34 7.19 8.40
N THR A 3 -16.99 6.07 8.69
CA THR A 3 -17.09 5.54 10.06
C THR A 3 -15.75 5.10 10.64
N LEU A 4 -14.82 4.61 9.82
CA LEU A 4 -13.50 4.14 10.27
C LEU A 4 -12.48 5.28 10.39
N THR A 5 -12.57 6.29 9.51
CA THR A 5 -11.59 7.38 9.45
C THR A 5 -11.95 8.59 10.32
N LYS A 6 -13.19 8.67 10.78
CA LYS A 6 -13.69 9.84 11.53
C LYS A 6 -12.87 10.19 12.78
N ASP A 7 -12.31 9.17 13.43
CA ASP A 7 -11.59 9.33 14.70
C ASP A 7 -10.06 9.42 14.52
N PHE A 8 -9.53 9.38 13.28
CA PHE A 8 -8.08 9.41 13.03
C PHE A 8 -7.40 10.66 13.60
N SER A 9 -8.07 11.81 13.55
CA SER A 9 -7.60 13.06 14.14
C SER A 9 -7.37 12.99 15.66
N THR A 10 -8.05 12.07 16.36
CA THR A 10 -7.83 11.87 17.80
C THR A 10 -6.46 11.25 18.10
N GLY A 11 -5.81 10.62 17.10
CA GLY A 11 -4.47 10.04 17.24
C GLY A 11 -3.44 11.02 17.82
N ALA A 12 -3.57 12.31 17.51
CA ALA A 12 -2.70 13.35 18.05
C ALA A 12 -2.76 13.49 19.58
N ILE A 13 -3.85 13.09 20.22
CA ILE A 13 -4.08 13.34 21.66
C ILE A 13 -4.49 12.10 22.46
N VAL A 14 -4.92 11.02 21.81
CA VAL A 14 -5.46 9.83 22.50
C VAL A 14 -4.42 9.14 23.38
N TRP A 15 -3.15 9.27 23.08
CA TRP A 15 -2.03 8.71 23.83
C TRP A 15 -1.73 9.48 25.12
N TYR A 16 -2.09 10.76 25.19
CA TYR A 16 -1.76 11.65 26.31
C TYR A 16 -2.53 11.31 27.59
N ASN A 17 -1.89 11.43 28.75
CA ASN A 17 -2.45 11.06 30.06
C ASN A 17 -3.14 12.26 30.73
N PHE A 18 -4.37 12.56 30.29
CA PHE A 18 -5.20 13.58 30.94
C PHE A 18 -5.56 13.18 32.38
N LYS A 19 -5.27 14.01 33.35
CA LYS A 19 -5.69 13.81 34.75
C LYS A 19 -7.16 14.15 34.88
N SER A 20 -8.02 13.14 35.00
CA SER A 20 -9.47 13.29 35.06
C SER A 20 -9.98 13.25 36.52
N PRO A 21 -11.00 14.06 36.89
CA PRO A 21 -11.70 15.07 36.07
C PRO A 21 -10.91 16.36 35.93
N CYS A 22 -11.00 17.05 34.78
CA CYS A 22 -10.26 18.26 34.46
C CYS A 22 -11.10 19.28 33.66
N ASN A 23 -10.67 20.55 33.68
CA ASN A 23 -11.24 21.61 32.86
C ASN A 23 -10.39 21.78 31.58
N ILE A 24 -11.00 21.62 30.41
CA ILE A 24 -10.31 21.64 29.11
C ILE A 24 -10.86 22.79 28.27
N LEU A 25 -9.95 23.57 27.67
CA LEU A 25 -10.29 24.48 26.58
C LEU A 25 -9.83 23.85 25.26
N TYR A 26 -10.77 23.55 24.38
CA TYR A 26 -10.49 23.06 23.03
C TYR A 26 -10.54 24.23 22.04
N LEU A 27 -9.40 24.49 21.40
CA LEU A 27 -9.23 25.53 20.38
C LEU A 27 -9.26 24.90 18.99
N TYR A 28 -10.00 25.48 18.06
CA TYR A 28 -10.08 25.03 16.67
C TYR A 28 -10.18 26.21 15.70
N SER A 29 -9.74 26.03 14.46
CA SER A 29 -9.90 27.00 13.38
C SER A 29 -10.98 26.49 12.39
N GLY A 30 -11.90 27.37 12.01
CA GLY A 30 -12.98 27.01 11.09
C GLY A 30 -14.01 26.02 11.66
N ARG A 31 -13.96 24.74 11.26
CA ARG A 31 -14.90 23.69 11.70
C ARG A 31 -14.32 22.93 12.90
N GLN A 32 -15.15 22.79 13.94
CA GLN A 32 -14.79 21.94 15.08
C GLN A 32 -14.70 20.47 14.67
N ASP A 33 -13.64 19.79 15.14
CA ASP A 33 -13.54 18.34 15.01
C ASP A 33 -14.37 17.67 16.12
N ASP A 34 -15.45 17.01 15.70
CA ASP A 34 -16.42 16.39 16.63
C ASP A 34 -15.83 15.19 17.38
N SER A 35 -14.90 14.43 16.75
CA SER A 35 -14.25 13.27 17.37
C SER A 35 -13.25 13.70 18.44
N VAL A 36 -12.42 14.70 18.17
CA VAL A 36 -11.51 15.32 19.15
C VAL A 36 -12.32 15.89 20.33
N CYS A 37 -13.37 16.64 20.03
CA CYS A 37 -14.24 17.21 21.06
C CYS A 37 -14.92 16.13 21.93
N SER A 38 -15.41 15.07 21.31
CA SER A 38 -16.04 13.93 22.00
C SER A 38 -15.04 13.19 22.89
N PHE A 39 -13.82 12.95 22.41
CA PHE A 39 -12.74 12.35 23.20
C PHE A 39 -12.43 13.19 24.44
N LEU A 40 -12.24 14.50 24.27
CA LEU A 40 -11.92 15.42 25.36
C LEU A 40 -13.07 15.49 26.41
N LYS A 41 -14.34 15.47 25.98
CA LYS A 41 -15.51 15.40 26.89
C LYS A 41 -15.51 14.14 27.77
N GLY A 42 -14.93 13.06 27.28
CA GLY A 42 -14.70 11.85 28.08
C GLY A 42 -13.65 12.02 29.19
N LYS A 43 -12.83 13.08 29.15
CA LYS A 43 -11.79 13.38 30.15
C LYS A 43 -12.22 14.41 31.20
N GLY A 44 -13.12 15.32 30.83
CA GLY A 44 -13.54 16.38 31.75
C GLY A 44 -14.53 17.38 31.18
N CYS A 45 -14.62 18.53 31.83
CA CYS A 45 -15.46 19.63 31.35
C CYS A 45 -14.76 20.37 30.19
N VAL A 46 -15.39 20.40 29.02
CA VAL A 46 -14.80 21.00 27.80
C VAL A 46 -15.54 22.28 27.42
N ASN A 47 -14.78 23.37 27.32
CA ASN A 47 -15.18 24.58 26.63
C ASN A 47 -14.51 24.58 25.25
N SER A 48 -15.26 24.93 24.21
CA SER A 48 -14.73 25.00 22.83
C SER A 48 -14.73 26.45 22.34
N CYS A 49 -13.63 26.89 21.71
CA CYS A 49 -13.49 28.24 21.18
C CYS A 49 -12.94 28.22 19.75
N ASN A 50 -13.67 28.85 18.81
CA ASN A 50 -13.16 29.07 17.46
C ASN A 50 -12.22 30.24 17.44
N ILE A 51 -10.98 30.04 17.01
CA ILE A 51 -9.94 31.07 17.02
C ILE A 51 -9.87 31.92 15.76
N THR A 52 -10.74 31.71 14.77
CA THR A 52 -10.78 32.55 13.54
C THR A 52 -10.81 34.04 13.87
N GLN A 53 -11.34 34.41 15.03
CA GLN A 53 -11.27 35.74 15.60
C GLN A 53 -10.70 35.69 17.02
N LEU A 54 -9.45 36.14 17.18
CA LEU A 54 -8.75 36.19 18.48
C LEU A 54 -9.52 36.93 19.59
N LYS A 55 -10.43 37.86 19.24
CA LYS A 55 -11.27 38.57 20.21
C LYS A 55 -12.18 37.63 21.01
N ASP A 56 -12.60 36.53 20.41
CA ASP A 56 -13.50 35.56 21.03
C ASP A 56 -12.78 34.83 22.19
N LEU A 57 -11.48 34.58 22.04
CA LEU A 57 -10.64 34.02 23.08
C LEU A 57 -10.54 34.91 24.35
N LYS A 58 -10.64 36.25 24.20
CA LYS A 58 -10.61 37.17 25.33
C LYS A 58 -11.86 37.10 26.24
N SER A 59 -12.93 36.56 25.73
CA SER A 59 -14.18 36.38 26.49
C SER A 59 -14.26 35.04 27.25
N VAL A 60 -13.27 34.16 27.02
CA VAL A 60 -13.19 32.84 27.67
C VAL A 60 -12.62 33.00 29.08
N GLY A 61 -13.15 32.26 30.07
CA GLY A 61 -12.65 32.22 31.43
C GLY A 61 -11.19 31.70 31.51
N CYS A 62 -10.56 31.85 32.66
CA CYS A 62 -9.19 31.36 32.89
C CYS A 62 -9.17 30.19 33.90
N GLY A 63 -7.97 29.59 34.09
CA GLY A 63 -7.76 28.52 35.06
C GLY A 63 -8.02 27.15 34.50
N TYR A 64 -7.77 26.93 33.19
CA TYR A 64 -7.87 25.63 32.55
C TYR A 64 -6.72 24.73 32.96
N ASP A 65 -7.03 23.47 33.23
CA ASP A 65 -6.05 22.42 33.47
C ASP A 65 -5.36 21.99 32.16
N TYR A 66 -6.13 22.00 31.06
CA TYR A 66 -5.58 21.73 29.71
C TYR A 66 -6.16 22.71 28.71
N ILE A 67 -5.27 23.16 27.80
CA ILE A 67 -5.67 23.78 26.54
C ILE A 67 -5.20 22.82 25.44
N VAL A 68 -6.06 22.51 24.47
CA VAL A 68 -5.75 21.63 23.34
C VAL A 68 -6.03 22.40 22.06
N GLY A 69 -5.02 22.51 21.19
CA GLY A 69 -5.15 23.15 19.89
C GLY A 69 -4.35 22.39 18.84
N ILE A 70 -5.04 21.87 17.84
CA ILE A 70 -4.46 21.10 16.74
C ILE A 70 -4.66 21.90 15.44
N ASP A 71 -3.60 22.09 14.64
CA ASP A 71 -3.62 22.90 13.41
C ASP A 71 -4.16 24.33 13.61
N ILE A 72 -3.78 24.99 14.69
CA ILE A 72 -4.31 26.30 15.03
C ILE A 72 -3.34 27.45 14.76
N LEU A 73 -2.04 27.20 14.65
CA LEU A 73 -1.04 28.24 14.39
C LEU A 73 -0.92 28.58 12.92
N GLU A 74 -1.10 27.61 12.06
CA GLU A 74 -0.83 27.68 10.63
C GLU A 74 -1.67 28.76 9.94
N GLU A 75 -2.96 28.87 10.32
CA GLU A 75 -3.93 29.77 9.70
C GLU A 75 -4.08 31.09 10.44
N THR A 76 -3.41 31.28 11.58
CA THR A 76 -3.54 32.51 12.34
C THR A 76 -2.57 33.62 11.88
N LYS A 77 -3.07 34.83 11.71
CA LYS A 77 -2.25 36.02 11.34
C LYS A 77 -1.36 36.52 12.48
N SER A 78 -1.60 36.10 13.70
CA SER A 78 -0.91 36.59 14.90
C SER A 78 -0.60 35.44 15.86
N PRO A 79 0.27 34.48 15.49
CA PRO A 79 0.53 33.27 16.27
C PRO A 79 1.05 33.57 17.68
N VAL A 80 1.97 34.52 17.84
CA VAL A 80 2.51 34.92 19.16
C VAL A 80 1.41 35.51 20.07
N GLU A 81 0.47 36.27 19.53
CA GLU A 81 -0.62 36.82 20.34
C GLU A 81 -1.61 35.72 20.78
N LEU A 82 -1.89 34.74 19.90
CA LEU A 82 -2.67 33.55 20.25
C LEU A 82 -2.01 32.80 21.41
N LEU A 83 -0.72 32.51 21.29
CA LEU A 83 0.05 31.78 22.31
C LEU A 83 0.08 32.56 23.65
N LYS A 84 0.21 33.90 23.62
CA LYS A 84 0.11 34.74 24.84
C LYS A 84 -1.25 34.67 25.51
N GLN A 85 -2.33 34.55 24.75
CA GLN A 85 -3.66 34.35 25.32
C GLN A 85 -3.77 32.96 25.95
N CYS A 86 -3.29 31.89 25.27
CA CYS A 86 -3.25 30.54 25.83
C CYS A 86 -2.49 30.48 27.16
N HIS A 87 -1.32 31.14 27.23
CA HIS A 87 -0.52 31.25 28.46
C HIS A 87 -1.31 31.83 29.63
N LYS A 88 -2.10 32.91 29.40
CA LYS A 88 -2.90 33.57 30.44
C LYS A 88 -4.12 32.77 30.88
N LEU A 89 -4.62 31.87 30.04
CA LEU A 89 -5.83 31.08 30.32
C LEU A 89 -5.52 29.82 31.13
N LEU A 90 -4.26 29.35 31.15
CA LEU A 90 -3.85 28.16 31.90
C LEU A 90 -3.90 28.42 33.43
N SER A 91 -4.21 27.33 34.18
CA SER A 91 -3.90 27.28 35.61
C SER A 91 -2.39 27.15 35.84
N SER A 92 -1.93 27.38 37.07
CA SER A 92 -0.49 27.35 37.40
C SER A 92 0.16 25.97 37.15
N ALA A 93 -0.60 24.89 37.22
CA ALA A 93 -0.16 23.53 36.86
C ALA A 93 -0.74 23.05 35.53
N GLY A 94 -1.31 23.96 34.75
CA GLY A 94 -1.97 23.61 33.48
C GLY A 94 -0.99 23.26 32.36
N ARG A 95 -1.50 22.59 31.35
CA ARG A 95 -0.76 22.14 30.16
C ARG A 95 -1.43 22.65 28.88
N PHE A 96 -0.63 23.16 27.96
CA PHE A 96 -1.10 23.46 26.61
C PHE A 96 -0.51 22.45 25.64
N LEU A 97 -1.38 21.67 25.00
CA LEU A 97 -1.05 20.72 23.94
C LEU A 97 -1.30 21.36 22.59
N LEU A 98 -0.22 21.66 21.88
CA LEU A 98 -0.22 22.30 20.59
C LEU A 98 0.22 21.31 19.51
N GLY A 99 -0.66 20.96 18.59
CA GLY A 99 -0.34 20.17 17.40
C GLY A 99 -0.06 21.08 16.21
N THR A 100 1.07 20.88 15.50
CA THR A 100 1.47 21.69 14.36
C THR A 100 2.34 20.89 13.38
N GLU A 101 2.23 21.16 12.09
CA GLU A 101 3.09 20.57 11.07
C GLU A 101 4.47 21.24 11.02
N ASN A 102 5.48 20.46 10.64
CA ASN A 102 6.85 20.94 10.50
C ASN A 102 7.14 21.32 9.05
N ARG A 103 7.54 22.57 8.79
CA ARG A 103 7.92 22.97 7.42
C ARG A 103 9.19 22.31 6.89
N TYR A 104 10.02 21.73 7.77
CA TYR A 104 11.16 20.87 7.42
C TYR A 104 10.81 19.37 7.49
N ALA A 105 9.53 19.02 7.46
CA ALA A 105 9.11 17.63 7.44
C ALA A 105 9.82 16.86 6.34
N ILE A 106 10.24 15.61 6.65
CA ILE A 106 10.92 14.76 5.70
C ILE A 106 10.07 14.52 4.44
N LYS A 107 8.72 14.47 4.56
CA LYS A 107 7.81 14.33 3.42
C LYS A 107 8.01 15.44 2.38
N TYR A 108 8.27 16.69 2.79
CA TYR A 108 8.51 17.80 1.87
C TYR A 108 9.90 17.70 1.19
N ILE A 109 10.91 17.17 1.91
CA ILE A 109 12.22 16.87 1.32
C ILE A 109 12.11 15.75 0.28
N CYS A 110 11.19 14.80 0.50
CA CYS A 110 10.89 13.71 -0.43
C CYS A 110 10.06 14.13 -1.65
N GLY A 111 9.62 15.40 -1.73
CA GLY A 111 8.94 15.97 -2.89
C GLY A 111 7.45 16.23 -2.70
N ASP A 112 6.88 15.94 -1.51
CA ASP A 112 5.50 16.32 -1.22
C ASP A 112 5.31 17.84 -1.34
N ARG A 113 4.10 18.28 -1.65
CA ARG A 113 3.79 19.69 -1.80
C ARG A 113 3.33 20.29 -0.49
N ASP A 114 3.68 21.55 -0.32
CA ASP A 114 3.15 22.37 0.78
C ASP A 114 1.63 22.47 0.68
N PRO A 115 0.87 22.24 1.78
CA PRO A 115 -0.59 22.21 1.73
C PRO A 115 -1.23 23.58 1.47
N TYR A 116 -0.50 24.69 1.71
CA TYR A 116 -1.01 26.05 1.55
C TYR A 116 -0.71 26.66 0.18
N THR A 117 0.43 26.30 -0.43
CA THR A 117 0.85 26.82 -1.74
C THR A 117 0.61 25.84 -2.88
N ASN A 118 0.41 24.55 -2.57
CA ASN A 118 0.36 23.47 -3.57
C ASN A 118 1.64 23.32 -4.43
N HIS A 119 2.77 23.83 -3.94
CA HIS A 119 4.06 23.70 -4.59
C HIS A 119 5.07 23.00 -3.69
N SER A 120 5.97 22.20 -4.31
CA SER A 120 7.05 21.56 -3.58
C SER A 120 8.09 22.60 -3.17
N PHE A 121 8.66 22.43 -1.98
CA PHE A 121 9.77 23.19 -1.40
C PHE A 121 9.46 24.61 -0.90
N ASP A 122 8.31 25.21 -1.15
CA ASP A 122 7.98 26.57 -0.71
C ASP A 122 8.11 26.72 0.81
N GLY A 123 7.59 25.78 1.59
CA GLY A 123 7.75 25.76 3.05
C GLY A 123 9.21 25.61 3.46
N ILE A 124 9.98 24.71 2.84
CA ILE A 124 11.42 24.53 3.11
C ILE A 124 12.19 25.82 2.88
N GLU A 125 11.90 26.54 1.79
CA GLU A 125 12.53 27.84 1.47
C GLU A 125 11.95 29.00 2.28
N ASN A 126 11.14 28.76 3.29
CA ASN A 126 10.46 29.77 4.10
C ASN A 126 9.63 30.75 3.26
N TYR A 127 8.96 30.22 2.23
CA TYR A 127 8.06 30.96 1.34
C TYR A 127 8.70 32.18 0.66
N ARG A 128 10.03 32.21 0.53
CA ARG A 128 10.79 33.38 0.04
C ARG A 128 10.50 33.75 -1.41
N ARG A 129 10.03 32.77 -2.22
CA ARG A 129 9.72 32.96 -3.64
C ARG A 129 8.35 33.58 -3.89
N LEU A 130 7.48 33.56 -2.89
CA LEU A 130 6.16 34.18 -2.99
C LEU A 130 6.30 35.70 -3.02
N SER A 131 5.58 36.37 -3.92
CA SER A 131 5.41 37.81 -3.89
C SER A 131 4.63 38.23 -2.64
N ASP A 132 4.72 39.52 -2.25
CA ASP A 132 3.95 40.02 -1.11
C ASP A 132 2.43 39.89 -1.33
N ALA A 133 1.97 39.99 -2.58
CA ALA A 133 0.58 39.77 -2.95
C ALA A 133 0.18 38.30 -2.73
N ASP A 134 1.00 37.35 -3.20
CA ASP A 134 0.74 35.91 -3.03
C ASP A 134 0.78 35.48 -1.59
N ARG A 135 1.74 36.02 -0.78
CA ARG A 135 1.80 35.82 0.69
C ARG A 135 0.53 36.28 1.40
N GLY A 136 -0.09 37.33 0.92
CA GLY A 136 -1.38 37.80 1.44
C GLY A 136 -2.58 36.92 1.10
N MET A 137 -2.42 36.02 0.11
CA MET A 137 -3.51 35.19 -0.42
C MET A 137 -3.46 33.73 0.09
N ILE A 138 -2.32 33.23 0.59
CA ILE A 138 -2.25 31.87 1.18
C ILE A 138 -3.02 31.82 2.50
N ALA A 139 -3.76 30.72 2.71
CA ALA A 139 -4.61 30.54 3.89
C ALA A 139 -3.78 30.34 5.18
N GLY A 140 -2.55 29.82 5.06
CA GLY A 140 -1.71 29.50 6.20
C GLY A 140 -0.26 29.21 5.81
N ARG A 141 0.54 28.80 6.77
CA ARG A 141 1.94 28.35 6.58
C ARG A 141 2.40 27.41 7.68
N CYS A 142 3.31 26.52 7.35
CA CYS A 142 4.00 25.70 8.35
C CYS A 142 5.18 26.44 8.99
N TYR A 143 5.58 26.00 10.19
CA TYR A 143 6.69 26.57 10.97
C TYR A 143 7.78 25.52 11.23
N SER A 144 9.03 25.98 11.39
CA SER A 144 10.13 25.10 11.86
C SER A 144 10.14 25.00 13.38
N MET A 145 10.79 23.96 13.90
CA MET A 145 10.99 23.80 15.35
C MET A 145 11.61 25.05 15.99
N ALA A 146 12.59 25.71 15.34
CA ALA A 146 13.21 26.93 15.84
C ALA A 146 12.20 28.09 15.92
N GLU A 147 11.43 28.33 14.85
CA GLU A 147 10.39 29.37 14.84
C GLU A 147 9.33 29.11 15.94
N LEU A 148 8.92 27.85 16.13
CA LEU A 148 7.97 27.46 17.18
C LEU A 148 8.54 27.74 18.57
N THR A 149 9.82 27.38 18.80
CA THR A 149 10.49 27.65 20.08
C THR A 149 10.58 29.14 20.38
N ASP A 150 10.94 29.96 19.39
CA ASP A 150 11.01 31.42 19.52
C ASP A 150 9.63 32.02 19.81
N MET A 151 8.59 31.58 19.12
CA MET A 151 7.21 32.04 19.33
C MET A 151 6.68 31.65 20.71
N LEU A 152 6.93 30.46 21.19
CA LEU A 152 6.54 29.97 22.52
C LEU A 152 7.27 30.77 23.61
N SER A 153 8.57 30.99 23.46
CA SER A 153 9.37 31.79 24.36
C SER A 153 8.86 33.26 24.40
N ALA A 154 8.58 33.88 23.26
CA ALA A 154 8.02 35.21 23.16
C ALA A 154 6.59 35.32 23.78
N ALA A 155 5.88 34.20 23.87
CA ALA A 155 4.58 34.13 24.51
C ALA A 155 4.64 33.87 26.03
N GLY A 156 5.83 33.52 26.57
CA GLY A 156 6.04 33.31 28.00
C GLY A 156 6.16 31.82 28.39
N PHE A 157 6.08 30.87 27.44
CA PHE A 157 6.29 29.48 27.73
C PHE A 157 7.79 29.13 27.78
N SER A 158 8.31 28.85 28.97
CA SER A 158 9.72 28.50 29.23
C SER A 158 9.98 26.99 29.29
N HIS A 159 8.95 26.20 29.47
CA HIS A 159 9.06 24.77 29.61
C HIS A 159 8.19 24.07 28.52
N ASN A 160 8.88 23.58 27.48
CA ASN A 160 8.22 22.97 26.32
C ASN A 160 8.84 21.61 26.04
N ARG A 161 8.03 20.56 25.88
CA ARG A 161 8.45 19.23 25.47
C ARG A 161 7.85 18.91 24.11
N TYR A 162 8.71 18.60 23.16
CA TYR A 162 8.30 18.25 21.80
C TYR A 162 8.10 16.74 21.67
N TYR A 163 7.03 16.34 21.01
CA TYR A 163 6.76 14.98 20.59
C TYR A 163 6.66 14.96 19.08
N SER A 164 7.52 14.18 18.42
CA SER A 164 7.44 13.92 16.97
C SER A 164 6.25 13.05 16.65
N ALA A 165 5.33 13.52 15.82
CA ALA A 165 4.11 12.84 15.42
C ALA A 165 4.18 12.37 13.97
N MET A 166 3.82 11.12 13.71
CA MET A 166 3.94 10.46 12.41
C MET A 166 2.74 9.56 12.12
N PRO A 167 2.34 9.38 10.85
CA PRO A 167 2.84 9.98 9.61
C PRO A 167 2.43 11.44 9.42
N SER A 168 1.38 11.89 10.07
CA SER A 168 0.86 13.26 9.99
C SER A 168 0.14 13.63 11.27
N LEU A 169 -0.23 14.89 11.41
CA LEU A 169 -1.00 15.36 12.53
C LEU A 169 -2.46 14.88 12.47
N GLN A 170 -3.02 14.74 11.26
CA GLN A 170 -4.40 14.31 11.03
C GLN A 170 -4.58 12.80 11.23
N GLU A 171 -3.49 12.02 11.13
CA GLU A 171 -3.48 10.59 11.37
C GLU A 171 -2.20 10.21 12.11
N THR A 172 -2.12 10.57 13.39
CA THR A 172 -0.97 10.23 14.23
C THR A 172 -1.05 8.77 14.66
N GLN A 173 -0.06 7.97 14.24
CA GLN A 173 0.09 6.56 14.58
C GLN A 173 1.28 6.30 15.50
N LEU A 174 2.32 7.13 15.43
CA LEU A 174 3.52 7.04 16.24
C LEU A 174 3.85 8.41 16.85
N VAL A 175 4.23 8.39 18.10
CA VAL A 175 4.65 9.58 18.86
C VAL A 175 5.96 9.27 19.57
N TYR A 176 6.95 10.15 19.45
CA TYR A 176 8.25 10.04 20.12
C TYR A 176 8.61 11.34 20.80
N ALA A 177 8.84 11.29 22.12
CA ALA A 177 9.35 12.43 22.87
C ALA A 177 10.75 12.83 22.38
N GLN A 178 11.08 14.11 22.45
CA GLN A 178 12.34 14.67 21.93
C GLN A 178 13.62 14.07 22.56
N ASP A 179 13.49 13.43 23.71
CA ASP A 179 14.55 12.76 24.49
C ASP A 179 14.52 11.23 24.33
N TYR A 180 13.72 10.72 23.41
CA TYR A 180 13.60 9.30 23.10
C TYR A 180 13.59 9.05 21.58
N GLU A 181 14.66 8.45 21.08
CA GLU A 181 14.75 8.06 19.66
C GLU A 181 14.25 6.63 19.41
N PRO A 182 13.70 6.35 18.26
CA PRO A 182 13.33 4.98 17.86
C PRO A 182 14.57 4.07 17.89
N VAL A 183 14.39 2.86 18.41
CA VAL A 183 15.43 1.80 18.42
C VAL A 183 15.09 0.65 17.47
N GLU A 184 13.88 0.63 16.94
CA GLU A 184 13.35 -0.37 16.00
C GLU A 184 13.34 0.14 14.55
N GLU A 185 13.14 -0.78 13.62
CA GLU A 185 12.97 -0.47 12.18
C GLU A 185 11.63 0.27 11.92
N LEU A 186 11.68 1.57 11.88
CA LEU A 186 10.51 2.41 11.62
C LEU A 186 9.81 2.08 10.29
N ALA A 187 10.57 1.72 9.25
CA ALA A 187 10.04 1.39 7.93
C ALA A 187 8.97 0.27 7.96
N MET A 188 9.01 -0.60 8.97
CA MET A 188 8.03 -1.68 9.14
C MET A 188 6.78 -1.28 9.91
N ARG A 189 6.88 -0.26 10.75
CA ARG A 189 5.79 0.18 11.63
C ARG A 189 5.02 1.38 11.09
N TYR A 190 5.49 1.95 10.00
CA TYR A 190 5.10 3.24 9.51
C TYR A 190 4.82 3.24 8.01
N PHE A 191 3.70 3.79 7.62
CA PHE A 191 3.33 4.00 6.22
C PHE A 191 3.23 5.49 5.94
N PRO A 192 4.08 6.06 5.06
CA PRO A 192 4.03 7.47 4.72
C PRO A 192 2.69 7.91 4.16
N LEU A 193 2.28 9.11 4.53
CA LEU A 193 1.10 9.78 3.98
C LEU A 193 1.51 11.15 3.44
N TYR A 194 1.13 11.40 2.20
CA TYR A 194 1.49 12.63 1.47
C TYR A 194 0.25 13.45 1.15
N ASN A 195 0.43 14.77 1.03
CA ASN A 195 -0.61 15.67 0.55
C ASN A 195 -0.84 15.48 -0.96
N TYR A 196 0.27 15.29 -1.70
CA TYR A 196 0.32 15.13 -3.14
C TYR A 196 1.25 13.98 -3.53
N PRO A 197 0.83 12.72 -3.41
CA PRO A 197 1.68 11.55 -3.65
C PRO A 197 2.34 11.55 -5.04
N ASP A 198 1.68 12.13 -6.04
CA ASP A 198 2.16 12.17 -7.42
C ASP A 198 3.41 13.05 -7.61
N SER A 199 3.76 13.89 -6.64
CA SER A 199 4.97 14.74 -6.69
C SER A 199 6.17 14.11 -6.00
N VAL A 200 5.98 13.00 -5.27
CA VAL A 200 7.02 12.37 -4.44
C VAL A 200 8.04 11.61 -5.29
N PHE A 201 9.32 11.74 -4.94
CA PHE A 201 10.45 11.09 -5.64
C PHE A 201 11.39 10.31 -4.72
N LEU A 202 11.20 10.36 -3.39
CA LEU A 202 11.91 9.56 -2.40
C LEU A 202 10.92 8.88 -1.46
N GLU A 203 11.25 7.68 -1.03
CA GLU A 203 10.48 6.95 -0.01
C GLU A 203 11.04 7.29 1.38
N GLU A 204 10.37 8.19 2.10
CA GLU A 204 10.85 8.70 3.39
C GLU A 204 11.10 7.61 4.43
N GLN A 205 10.32 6.53 4.41
CA GLN A 205 10.45 5.41 5.35
C GLN A 205 11.82 4.76 5.34
N PHE A 206 12.50 4.75 4.19
CA PHE A 206 13.85 4.17 4.08
C PHE A 206 14.98 5.12 4.46
N LEU A 207 14.67 6.37 4.78
CA LEU A 207 15.65 7.37 5.22
C LEU A 207 15.81 7.36 6.76
N TYR A 208 14.83 6.90 7.50
CA TYR A 208 14.80 7.04 8.96
C TYR A 208 15.95 6.36 9.69
N THR A 209 16.40 5.19 9.25
CA THR A 209 17.52 4.47 9.89
C THR A 209 18.78 5.36 9.96
N ASP A 210 19.11 6.04 8.87
CA ASP A 210 20.28 6.93 8.84
C ASP A 210 20.01 8.28 9.52
N LEU A 211 18.79 8.81 9.43
CA LEU A 211 18.41 10.05 10.11
C LEU A 211 18.49 9.90 11.64
N ILE A 212 18.06 8.75 12.19
CA ILE A 212 18.19 8.43 13.61
C ILE A 212 19.66 8.41 14.01
N LYS A 213 20.50 7.65 13.30
CA LYS A 213 21.95 7.56 13.58
C LYS A 213 22.66 8.91 13.53
N ASN A 214 22.15 9.85 12.74
CA ASN A 214 22.70 11.20 12.61
C ASN A 214 22.03 12.23 13.56
N GLY A 215 21.13 11.81 14.47
CA GLY A 215 20.42 12.70 15.39
C GLY A 215 19.50 13.72 14.69
N MET A 216 18.97 13.36 13.52
CA MET A 216 18.14 14.25 12.70
C MET A 216 16.65 13.90 12.78
N PHE A 217 16.28 12.79 13.39
CA PHE A 217 14.92 12.27 13.41
C PHE A 217 13.90 13.31 13.87
N HIS A 218 14.06 13.85 15.07
CA HIS A 218 13.13 14.83 15.64
C HIS A 218 13.08 16.16 14.86
N LYS A 219 14.19 16.55 14.23
CA LYS A 219 14.26 17.83 13.47
C LYS A 219 13.48 17.75 12.16
N LEU A 220 13.37 16.53 11.59
CA LEU A 220 12.72 16.28 10.31
C LEU A 220 11.38 15.51 10.44
N ALA A 221 10.88 15.36 11.66
CA ALA A 221 9.57 14.75 11.90
C ALA A 221 8.47 15.49 11.12
N ASN A 222 7.43 14.77 10.66
CA ASN A 222 6.39 15.36 9.83
C ASN A 222 5.54 16.38 10.60
N ALA A 223 5.30 16.14 11.88
CA ALA A 223 4.54 17.06 12.74
C ALA A 223 5.05 16.99 14.18
N TYR A 224 4.65 17.95 14.96
CA TYR A 224 4.92 18.02 16.39
C TYR A 224 3.63 18.13 17.20
N ILE A 225 3.63 17.47 18.36
CA ILE A 225 2.74 17.78 19.46
C ILE A 225 3.64 18.38 20.54
N ILE A 226 3.37 19.61 20.94
CA ILE A 226 4.20 20.37 21.88
C ILE A 226 3.42 20.50 23.19
N GLU A 227 3.95 19.94 24.26
CA GLU A 227 3.42 20.12 25.60
C GLU A 227 4.13 21.32 26.23
N CYS A 228 3.38 22.38 26.46
CA CYS A 228 3.87 23.59 27.14
C CYS A 228 3.35 23.59 28.57
N SER A 229 4.23 23.81 29.54
CA SER A 229 3.88 23.86 30.97
C SER A 229 4.36 25.15 31.61
N LEU A 230 3.72 25.54 32.74
CA LEU A 230 4.13 26.70 33.55
C LEU A 230 4.98 26.31 34.76
N ASP A 231 4.86 25.08 35.23
CA ASP A 231 5.56 24.55 36.40
C ASP A 231 6.79 23.67 36.09
N GLY A 232 7.04 23.42 34.79
CA GLY A 232 8.16 22.61 34.31
C GLY A 232 7.90 21.08 34.31
N ALA A 233 6.75 20.61 34.77
CA ALA A 233 6.39 19.20 34.71
C ALA A 233 5.78 18.86 33.33
N HIS A 234 6.02 17.64 32.85
CA HIS A 234 5.53 17.12 31.58
C HIS A 234 4.96 15.71 31.77
N ASP A 235 4.26 15.22 30.75
CA ASP A 235 3.79 13.83 30.71
C ASP A 235 4.97 12.86 30.69
N ASP A 236 4.80 11.68 31.31
CA ASP A 236 5.87 10.68 31.45
C ASP A 236 6.09 9.84 30.17
N THR A 237 5.27 10.04 29.13
CA THR A 237 5.33 9.27 27.88
C THR A 237 6.60 9.59 27.09
N LEU A 238 7.36 8.54 26.77
CA LEU A 238 8.51 8.59 25.86
C LEU A 238 8.12 8.25 24.42
N HIS A 239 7.25 7.24 24.27
CA HIS A 239 6.79 6.77 22.97
C HIS A 239 5.36 6.28 23.07
N ALA A 240 4.59 6.47 22.00
CA ALA A 240 3.28 5.86 21.86
C ALA A 240 3.04 5.35 20.44
N THR A 241 2.41 4.18 20.34
CA THR A 241 1.87 3.60 19.08
C THR A 241 0.36 3.58 19.19
N ILE A 242 -0.31 4.11 18.17
CA ILE A 242 -1.77 4.26 18.10
C ILE A 242 -2.29 3.48 16.89
N SER A 243 -3.27 2.59 17.06
CA SER A 243 -3.78 1.70 16.01
C SER A 243 -5.27 1.93 15.73
N LEU A 244 -5.64 3.15 15.33
CA LEU A 244 -7.03 3.52 14.99
C LEU A 244 -7.54 2.84 13.70
N ASP A 245 -6.67 2.41 12.82
CA ASP A 245 -6.97 1.69 11.58
C ASP A 245 -7.54 0.28 11.82
N ARG A 246 -7.40 -0.26 13.05
CA ARG A 246 -7.90 -1.59 13.43
C ARG A 246 -9.40 -1.63 13.78
N GLY A 247 -10.03 -0.49 13.88
CA GLY A 247 -11.45 -0.39 14.31
C GLY A 247 -11.63 -0.53 15.83
N PRO A 248 -12.86 -0.27 16.34
CA PRO A 248 -13.10 -0.06 17.79
C PRO A 248 -12.71 -1.23 18.70
N GLU A 249 -12.89 -2.47 18.23
CA GLU A 249 -12.60 -3.69 19.02
C GLU A 249 -11.12 -3.94 19.25
N ASN A 250 -10.27 -3.45 18.33
CA ASN A 250 -8.83 -3.74 18.26
C ASN A 250 -7.96 -2.48 18.31
N ALA A 251 -8.58 -1.29 18.42
CA ALA A 251 -7.85 -0.04 18.49
C ALA A 251 -7.22 0.13 19.89
N LEU A 252 -5.90 0.12 19.93
CA LEU A 252 -5.11 0.22 21.16
C LEU A 252 -4.14 1.41 21.08
N VAL A 253 -3.81 1.94 22.25
CA VAL A 253 -2.63 2.80 22.45
C VAL A 253 -1.62 1.99 23.27
N THR A 254 -0.42 1.79 22.74
CA THR A 254 0.72 1.23 23.45
C THR A 254 1.68 2.37 23.78
N SER A 255 1.97 2.60 25.06
CA SER A 255 2.87 3.67 25.51
C SER A 255 4.07 3.11 26.26
N ILE A 256 5.25 3.66 26.01
CA ILE A 256 6.43 3.53 26.83
C ILE A 256 6.51 4.79 27.69
N CYS A 257 6.46 4.61 29.01
CA CYS A 257 6.54 5.71 29.96
C CYS A 257 7.76 5.54 30.87
N GLU A 258 8.33 6.65 31.32
CA GLU A 258 9.43 6.64 32.29
C GLU A 258 9.05 7.48 33.52
N ARG A 259 9.03 6.84 34.69
CA ARG A 259 8.79 7.51 35.97
C ARG A 259 9.87 7.11 36.97
N ASP A 260 10.50 8.13 37.56
CA ASP A 260 11.58 7.93 38.54
C ASP A 260 12.73 7.01 38.02
N GLY A 261 13.03 7.11 36.71
CA GLY A 261 14.05 6.29 36.05
C GLY A 261 13.65 4.86 35.75
N VAL A 262 12.38 4.49 35.98
CA VAL A 262 11.83 3.15 35.66
C VAL A 262 10.95 3.25 34.44
N LYS A 263 11.33 2.51 33.39
CA LYS A 263 10.53 2.39 32.16
C LYS A 263 9.51 1.26 32.26
N THR A 264 8.30 1.55 31.84
CA THR A 264 7.20 0.59 31.74
C THR A 264 6.52 0.71 30.39
N VAL A 265 5.91 -0.38 29.93
CA VAL A 265 5.09 -0.41 28.72
C VAL A 265 3.65 -0.65 29.17
N SER A 266 2.75 0.20 28.71
CA SER A 266 1.32 0.05 28.98
C SER A 266 0.53 0.00 27.68
N LYS A 267 -0.54 -0.81 27.66
CA LYS A 267 -1.53 -0.82 26.58
C LYS A 267 -2.89 -0.50 27.15
N ARG A 268 -3.63 0.36 26.45
CA ARG A 268 -5.02 0.66 26.78
C ARG A 268 -5.89 0.67 25.55
N ALA A 269 -7.14 0.29 25.69
CA ALA A 269 -8.12 0.39 24.63
C ALA A 269 -8.47 1.86 24.34
N VAL A 270 -8.61 2.21 23.08
CA VAL A 270 -9.08 3.54 22.67
C VAL A 270 -10.58 3.67 22.96
N TYR A 271 -11.33 2.58 22.72
CA TYR A 271 -12.78 2.50 22.91
C TYR A 271 -13.13 1.44 23.96
N GLY A 272 -14.28 1.57 24.59
CA GLY A 272 -14.75 0.60 25.59
C GLY A 272 -14.84 -0.85 25.09
N ASP A 273 -15.14 -1.04 23.82
CA ASP A 273 -15.23 -2.35 23.16
C ASP A 273 -13.89 -3.09 23.13
N GLY A 274 -12.78 -2.36 23.13
CA GLY A 274 -11.42 -2.93 23.12
C GLY A 274 -10.91 -3.43 24.48
N THR A 275 -11.60 -3.17 25.59
CA THR A 275 -11.13 -3.58 26.95
C THR A 275 -11.02 -5.10 27.07
N LYS A 276 -11.91 -5.85 26.42
CA LYS A 276 -11.87 -7.32 26.38
C LYS A 276 -10.57 -7.85 25.75
N LYS A 277 -10.03 -7.15 24.76
CA LYS A 277 -8.78 -7.52 24.07
C LYS A 277 -7.58 -7.56 24.99
N LEU A 278 -7.49 -6.63 25.94
CA LEU A 278 -6.38 -6.59 26.90
C LEU A 278 -6.37 -7.82 27.80
N LYS A 279 -7.56 -8.31 28.20
CA LYS A 279 -7.68 -9.54 28.98
C LYS A 279 -7.34 -10.77 28.13
N GLU A 280 -7.83 -10.85 26.88
CA GLU A 280 -7.48 -11.94 25.96
C GLU A 280 -5.97 -12.03 25.76
N MET A 281 -5.28 -10.89 25.62
CA MET A 281 -3.82 -10.84 25.51
C MET A 281 -3.13 -11.39 26.75
N GLN A 282 -3.61 -11.04 27.95
CA GLN A 282 -3.07 -11.59 29.19
C GLN A 282 -3.28 -13.11 29.29
N ASP A 283 -4.49 -13.59 28.92
CA ASP A 283 -4.82 -15.02 28.92
C ASP A 283 -3.95 -15.79 27.90
N ASN A 284 -3.68 -15.21 26.71
CA ASN A 284 -2.78 -15.79 25.72
C ASN A 284 -1.35 -15.93 26.25
N LEU A 285 -0.78 -14.88 26.86
CA LEU A 285 0.55 -14.94 27.46
C LEU A 285 0.62 -15.96 28.60
N LYS A 286 -0.43 -16.10 29.38
CA LYS A 286 -0.52 -17.11 30.42
C LYS A 286 -0.53 -18.52 29.83
N ASP A 287 -1.33 -18.79 28.80
CA ASP A 287 -1.37 -20.11 28.14
C ASP A 287 0.01 -20.49 27.57
N LEU A 288 0.70 -19.57 26.92
CA LEU A 288 2.06 -19.77 26.42
C LEU A 288 3.05 -20.07 27.56
N ARG A 289 2.97 -19.34 28.67
CA ARG A 289 3.83 -19.58 29.85
C ARG A 289 3.56 -20.96 30.46
N ASP A 290 2.31 -21.36 30.59
CA ASP A 290 1.90 -22.67 31.13
C ASP A 290 2.43 -23.81 30.23
N ARG A 291 2.72 -23.54 28.96
CA ARG A 291 3.36 -24.45 27.99
C ARG A 291 4.90 -24.36 28.02
N GLY A 292 5.50 -23.62 28.93
CA GLY A 292 6.95 -23.49 29.10
C GLY A 292 7.62 -22.54 28.10
N ILE A 293 6.86 -21.65 27.45
CA ILE A 293 7.39 -20.61 26.58
C ILE A 293 7.69 -19.38 27.41
N ASN A 294 8.88 -18.79 27.21
CA ASN A 294 9.29 -17.59 27.91
C ASN A 294 8.51 -16.38 27.36
N VAL A 295 7.73 -15.75 28.21
CA VAL A 295 6.93 -14.56 27.91
C VAL A 295 7.18 -13.47 28.94
N VAL A 296 7.02 -12.22 28.54
CA VAL A 296 7.13 -11.07 29.42
C VAL A 296 6.16 -11.16 30.60
N ASP A 297 6.58 -10.76 31.79
CA ASP A 297 5.67 -10.61 32.91
C ASP A 297 4.70 -9.45 32.69
N SER A 298 3.42 -9.71 32.93
CA SER A 298 2.39 -8.72 32.68
C SER A 298 1.24 -8.81 33.67
N TYR A 299 0.54 -7.70 33.89
CA TYR A 299 -0.64 -7.61 34.75
C TYR A 299 -1.62 -6.57 34.21
N ILE A 300 -2.86 -6.65 34.68
CA ILE A 300 -3.87 -5.61 34.42
C ILE A 300 -3.91 -4.66 35.62
N ASP A 301 -3.76 -3.37 35.34
CA ASP A 301 -3.92 -2.27 36.32
C ASP A 301 -5.04 -1.35 35.83
N GLY A 302 -6.18 -1.42 36.48
CA GLY A 302 -7.40 -0.75 36.04
C GLY A 302 -7.82 -1.19 34.65
N ASP A 303 -7.77 -0.27 33.69
CA ASP A 303 -8.09 -0.48 32.27
C ASP A 303 -6.84 -0.63 31.39
N CYS A 304 -5.67 -0.75 31.99
CA CYS A 304 -4.39 -0.89 31.30
C CYS A 304 -3.78 -2.28 31.48
N PHE A 305 -3.27 -2.84 30.39
CA PHE A 305 -2.31 -3.95 30.43
C PHE A 305 -0.91 -3.37 30.61
N VAL A 306 -0.16 -3.83 31.60
CA VAL A 306 1.16 -3.29 31.95
C VAL A 306 2.21 -4.39 31.94
N MET A 307 3.39 -4.08 31.40
CA MET A 307 4.58 -4.93 31.44
C MET A 307 5.84 -4.09 31.68
N PRO A 308 6.93 -4.67 32.23
CA PRO A 308 8.20 -3.97 32.33
C PRO A 308 8.77 -3.68 30.94
N PHE A 309 9.55 -2.62 30.82
CA PHE A 309 10.38 -2.41 29.65
C PHE A 309 11.52 -3.43 29.63
N VAL A 310 11.66 -4.17 28.52
CA VAL A 310 12.73 -5.16 28.34
C VAL A 310 13.85 -4.52 27.55
N ASP A 311 15.02 -4.41 28.17
CA ASP A 311 16.23 -3.87 27.54
C ASP A 311 17.00 -4.98 26.79
N ALA A 312 16.37 -5.52 25.76
CA ALA A 312 16.96 -6.52 24.86
C ALA A 312 16.55 -6.20 23.42
N PRO A 313 17.38 -6.55 22.43
CA PRO A 313 17.03 -6.32 21.02
C PRO A 313 15.81 -7.16 20.61
N ILE A 314 15.01 -6.62 19.71
CA ILE A 314 13.96 -7.37 19.04
C ILE A 314 14.59 -8.54 18.28
N ALA A 315 13.97 -9.72 18.36
CA ALA A 315 14.52 -10.96 17.79
C ALA A 315 14.80 -10.83 16.28
N MET A 316 14.02 -10.05 15.53
CA MET A 316 14.28 -9.77 14.12
C MET A 316 15.69 -9.19 13.90
N ASN A 317 16.07 -8.17 14.66
CA ASN A 317 17.38 -7.53 14.56
C ASN A 317 18.50 -8.46 15.06
N ALA A 318 18.24 -9.16 16.15
CA ALA A 318 19.20 -10.13 16.71
C ALA A 318 19.50 -11.28 15.72
N LEU A 319 18.48 -11.81 15.04
CA LEU A 319 18.63 -12.85 14.01
C LEU A 319 19.44 -12.34 12.81
N LYS A 320 19.21 -11.12 12.34
CA LYS A 320 20.02 -10.52 11.27
C LYS A 320 21.49 -10.35 11.70
N GLU A 321 21.72 -9.94 12.93
CA GLU A 321 23.10 -9.83 13.47
C GLU A 321 23.78 -11.19 13.69
N LEU A 322 23.05 -12.22 14.12
CA LEU A 322 23.57 -13.58 14.19
C LEU A 322 24.03 -14.07 12.81
N ALA A 323 23.24 -13.87 11.78
CA ALA A 323 23.56 -14.27 10.40
C ALA A 323 24.83 -13.58 9.87
N LYS A 324 25.05 -12.30 10.23
CA LYS A 324 26.27 -11.56 9.84
C LYS A 324 27.53 -12.14 10.50
N ARG A 325 27.40 -12.77 11.67
CA ARG A 325 28.51 -13.40 12.40
C ARG A 325 28.71 -14.84 12.01
N ASP A 326 27.64 -15.61 12.00
CA ASP A 326 27.65 -17.04 11.74
C ASP A 326 26.27 -17.53 11.28
N LYS A 327 26.21 -18.04 10.05
CA LYS A 327 24.99 -18.51 9.42
C LYS A 327 24.36 -19.72 10.15
N ASP A 328 25.18 -20.61 10.73
CA ASP A 328 24.69 -21.79 11.47
C ASP A 328 23.99 -21.34 12.77
N SER A 329 24.54 -20.35 13.46
CA SER A 329 23.89 -19.73 14.63
C SER A 329 22.55 -19.09 14.30
N PHE A 330 22.43 -18.45 13.13
CA PHE A 330 21.14 -17.92 12.65
C PHE A 330 20.13 -19.04 12.45
N PHE A 331 20.50 -20.11 11.73
CA PHE A 331 19.59 -21.23 11.50
C PHE A 331 19.20 -21.94 12.78
N LYS A 332 20.15 -22.12 13.71
CA LYS A 332 19.83 -22.70 15.01
C LYS A 332 18.81 -21.88 15.79
N ALA A 333 18.98 -20.56 15.83
CA ALA A 333 18.01 -19.69 16.49
C ALA A 333 16.64 -19.71 15.79
N LEU A 334 16.61 -19.81 14.47
CA LEU A 334 15.37 -19.92 13.71
C LEU A 334 14.69 -21.28 13.91
N ASP A 335 15.46 -22.38 14.04
CA ASP A 335 14.97 -23.71 14.42
C ASP A 335 14.34 -23.67 15.82
N ASP A 336 15.03 -23.08 16.81
CA ASP A 336 14.51 -22.91 18.18
C ASP A 336 13.18 -22.13 18.17
N MET A 337 13.09 -21.07 17.38
CA MET A 337 11.86 -20.29 17.26
C MET A 337 10.70 -21.09 16.64
N TYR A 338 10.97 -21.89 15.61
CA TYR A 338 9.96 -22.75 15.01
C TYR A 338 9.51 -23.86 15.97
N GLU A 339 10.42 -24.46 16.74
CA GLU A 339 10.08 -25.42 17.79
C GLU A 339 9.20 -24.81 18.89
N LEU A 340 9.43 -23.53 19.27
CA LEU A 340 8.56 -22.80 20.20
C LEU A 340 7.15 -22.60 19.62
N VAL A 341 7.04 -22.30 18.32
CA VAL A 341 5.73 -22.24 17.63
C VAL A 341 5.02 -23.59 17.69
N LEU A 342 5.72 -24.71 17.44
CA LEU A 342 5.15 -26.05 17.56
C LEU A 342 4.73 -26.38 19.01
N GLN A 343 5.48 -25.93 20.02
CA GLN A 343 5.18 -26.13 21.44
C GLN A 343 3.98 -25.30 21.92
N SER A 344 3.61 -24.23 21.20
CA SER A 344 2.65 -23.22 21.65
C SER A 344 1.20 -23.73 21.75
N SER A 345 0.86 -24.89 21.17
CA SER A 345 -0.51 -25.39 21.12
C SER A 345 -0.53 -26.92 21.03
N ASP A 346 -1.67 -27.49 21.37
CA ASP A 346 -2.00 -28.85 20.99
C ASP A 346 -2.23 -28.97 19.48
N TYR A 347 -2.11 -30.20 18.95
CA TYR A 347 -2.25 -30.47 17.53
C TYR A 347 -3.64 -31.01 17.21
N THR A 348 -4.09 -30.78 15.99
CA THR A 348 -5.36 -31.26 15.48
C THR A 348 -5.23 -31.70 14.03
N ASP A 349 -6.11 -32.61 13.59
CA ASP A 349 -6.25 -32.98 12.20
C ASP A 349 -7.30 -32.13 11.47
N GLU A 350 -7.98 -31.23 12.21
CA GLU A 350 -9.00 -30.35 11.64
C GLU A 350 -8.35 -29.20 10.87
N ILE A 351 -8.62 -29.14 9.57
CA ILE A 351 -8.22 -28.05 8.70
C ILE A 351 -9.49 -27.32 8.25
N PRO A 352 -9.57 -25.98 8.37
CA PRO A 352 -10.70 -25.22 7.84
C PRO A 352 -10.94 -25.56 6.36
N GLU A 353 -12.20 -25.76 5.96
CA GLU A 353 -12.57 -26.17 4.59
C GLU A 353 -11.93 -25.25 3.53
N LYS A 354 -11.94 -23.96 3.77
CA LYS A 354 -11.31 -22.95 2.90
C LYS A 354 -9.81 -23.20 2.68
N ASP A 355 -9.09 -23.55 3.73
CA ASP A 355 -7.65 -23.77 3.68
C ASP A 355 -7.33 -25.16 3.09
N ARG A 356 -8.17 -26.17 3.36
CA ARG A 356 -8.12 -27.50 2.74
C ARG A 356 -8.30 -27.40 1.22
N ASN A 357 -9.30 -26.65 0.77
CA ASN A 357 -9.55 -26.44 -0.66
C ASN A 357 -8.39 -25.69 -1.34
N SER A 358 -7.79 -24.72 -0.65
CA SER A 358 -6.62 -24.00 -1.16
C SER A 358 -5.37 -24.87 -1.23
N ALA A 359 -5.25 -25.85 -0.32
CA ALA A 359 -4.12 -26.79 -0.31
C ALA A 359 -4.12 -27.74 -1.50
N ASN A 360 -5.29 -28.10 -2.01
CA ASN A 360 -5.43 -29.00 -3.17
C ASN A 360 -4.57 -30.28 -3.03
N GLY A 361 -4.60 -30.91 -1.86
CA GLY A 361 -3.82 -32.13 -1.57
C GLY A 361 -2.35 -31.89 -1.18
N ARG A 362 -1.86 -30.67 -1.16
CA ARG A 362 -0.51 -30.33 -0.68
C ARG A 362 -0.44 -30.46 0.84
N ASP A 363 0.72 -30.85 1.37
CA ASP A 363 0.94 -31.02 2.81
C ASP A 363 1.11 -29.66 3.53
N LEU A 364 0.18 -29.34 4.44
CA LEU A 364 0.22 -28.15 5.28
C LEU A 364 1.07 -28.35 6.56
N GLY A 365 1.60 -29.54 6.82
CA GLY A 365 2.35 -29.87 8.02
C GLY A 365 1.48 -29.92 9.28
N VAL A 366 2.09 -29.66 10.43
CA VAL A 366 1.41 -29.67 11.73
C VAL A 366 0.38 -28.56 11.83
N ILE A 367 -0.86 -28.93 12.22
CA ILE A 367 -1.95 -28.00 12.46
C ILE A 367 -2.09 -27.79 13.97
N LEU A 368 -2.00 -26.55 14.39
CA LEU A 368 -2.15 -26.12 15.77
C LEU A 368 -3.61 -25.82 16.07
N GLU A 369 -4.16 -26.31 17.20
CA GLU A 369 -5.53 -25.92 17.61
C GLU A 369 -5.67 -24.41 17.80
N ARG A 370 -4.61 -23.80 18.36
CA ARG A 370 -4.46 -22.35 18.52
C ARG A 370 -3.13 -21.91 17.94
N GLY A 371 -3.15 -21.41 16.70
CA GLY A 371 -1.93 -20.80 16.14
C GLY A 371 -1.81 -19.36 16.60
N TYR A 372 -0.90 -19.06 17.51
CA TYR A 372 -0.58 -17.69 17.94
C TYR A 372 0.14 -16.96 16.82
N ILE A 373 -0.65 -16.27 15.99
CA ILE A 373 -0.17 -15.67 14.74
C ILE A 373 0.87 -14.56 14.95
N ASP A 374 0.92 -14.03 16.17
CA ASP A 374 1.85 -12.99 16.60
C ASP A 374 3.13 -13.54 17.24
N MET A 375 3.34 -14.88 17.26
CA MET A 375 4.63 -15.49 17.61
C MET A 375 5.64 -15.31 16.48
N VAL A 376 6.01 -14.06 16.23
CA VAL A 376 6.92 -13.64 15.14
C VAL A 376 8.11 -12.87 15.72
N PRO A 377 9.23 -12.75 14.99
CA PRO A 377 10.45 -12.08 15.49
C PRO A 377 10.25 -10.61 15.86
N LEU A 378 9.22 -9.95 15.32
CA LEU A 378 8.89 -8.55 15.62
C LEU A 378 8.27 -8.39 17.03
N ASN A 379 7.56 -9.42 17.51
CA ASN A 379 6.88 -9.45 18.82
C ASN A 379 7.62 -10.35 19.83
N CYS A 380 8.94 -10.38 19.71
CA CYS A 380 9.82 -11.17 20.55
C CYS A 380 11.13 -10.45 20.78
N PHE A 381 11.59 -10.37 22.03
CA PHE A 381 12.96 -9.97 22.37
C PHE A 381 13.89 -11.18 22.31
N TYR A 382 15.18 -10.94 22.09
CA TYR A 382 16.22 -11.97 22.12
C TYR A 382 17.33 -11.61 23.10
N ASP A 383 17.39 -12.34 24.22
CA ASP A 383 18.42 -12.15 25.25
C ASP A 383 19.53 -13.17 25.06
N ALA A 384 20.63 -12.76 24.44
CA ALA A 384 21.81 -13.60 24.19
C ALA A 384 22.54 -14.02 25.46
N SER A 385 22.30 -13.41 26.64
CA SER A 385 22.94 -13.73 27.92
C SER A 385 22.38 -14.99 28.55
N VAL A 386 21.17 -15.41 28.16
CA VAL A 386 20.49 -16.61 28.66
C VAL A 386 21.17 -17.86 28.08
N SER A 387 21.50 -18.84 28.95
CA SER A 387 22.22 -20.07 28.55
C SER A 387 21.36 -20.99 27.69
N ASP A 388 20.11 -21.24 28.07
CA ASP A 388 19.18 -22.06 27.30
C ASP A 388 18.70 -21.31 26.04
N SER A 389 18.93 -21.93 24.88
CA SER A 389 18.74 -21.24 23.57
C SER A 389 17.30 -20.85 23.30
N LYS A 390 16.32 -21.65 23.71
CA LYS A 390 14.89 -21.35 23.53
C LYS A 390 14.42 -20.27 24.49
N SER A 391 14.92 -20.27 25.74
CA SER A 391 14.60 -19.25 26.74
C SER A 391 15.16 -17.85 26.41
N ARG A 392 16.05 -17.74 25.40
CA ARG A 392 16.50 -16.45 24.85
C ARG A 392 15.38 -15.66 24.20
N PHE A 393 14.36 -16.35 23.71
CA PHE A 393 13.20 -15.72 23.08
C PHE A 393 12.17 -15.35 24.14
N ILE A 394 11.90 -14.05 24.32
CA ILE A 394 10.93 -13.51 25.28
C ILE A 394 9.77 -12.92 24.50
N TYR A 395 8.68 -13.66 24.39
CA TYR A 395 7.53 -13.23 23.63
C TYR A 395 6.71 -12.19 24.40
N TYR A 396 6.22 -11.20 23.66
CA TYR A 396 5.29 -10.19 24.15
C TYR A 396 4.23 -9.94 23.07
N ASP A 397 3.23 -9.11 23.35
CA ASP A 397 2.23 -8.64 22.37
C ASP A 397 1.47 -9.76 21.65
N GLN A 398 1.02 -10.76 22.39
CA GLN A 398 0.28 -11.90 21.83
C GLN A 398 -1.22 -11.61 21.81
N GLU A 399 -1.64 -10.72 20.90
CA GLU A 399 -3.02 -10.21 20.80
C GLU A 399 -3.99 -11.22 20.19
N PHE A 400 -3.50 -12.07 19.25
CA PHE A 400 -4.35 -12.88 18.39
C PHE A 400 -3.90 -14.33 18.29
N TYR A 401 -4.89 -15.22 18.15
CA TYR A 401 -4.66 -16.57 17.67
C TYR A 401 -5.68 -16.95 16.59
N VAL A 402 -5.30 -17.86 15.72
CA VAL A 402 -6.16 -18.45 14.69
C VAL A 402 -6.41 -19.92 15.04
N ARG A 403 -7.68 -20.36 15.04
CA ARG A 403 -8.01 -21.77 15.27
C ARG A 403 -7.61 -22.62 14.08
N ASN A 404 -7.14 -23.84 14.37
CA ASN A 404 -6.76 -24.85 13.37
C ASN A 404 -5.80 -24.28 12.32
N CYS A 405 -4.70 -23.67 12.81
CA CYS A 405 -3.73 -22.94 12.00
C CYS A 405 -2.50 -23.79 11.69
N PRO A 406 -2.07 -23.93 10.45
CA PRO A 406 -0.80 -24.57 10.14
C PRO A 406 0.37 -23.82 10.79
N ALA A 407 1.25 -24.53 11.52
CA ALA A 407 2.46 -23.95 12.11
C ALA A 407 3.37 -23.30 11.06
N LYS A 408 3.42 -23.88 9.85
CA LYS A 408 4.15 -23.35 8.69
C LYS A 408 3.66 -21.94 8.27
N ALA A 409 2.39 -21.61 8.49
CA ALA A 409 1.87 -20.26 8.19
C ALA A 409 2.49 -19.19 9.12
N ILE A 410 2.68 -19.52 10.40
CA ILE A 410 3.33 -18.63 11.38
C ILE A 410 4.82 -18.51 11.05
N MET A 411 5.46 -19.62 10.71
CA MET A 411 6.86 -19.63 10.27
C MET A 411 7.08 -18.81 9.00
N TYR A 412 6.21 -18.95 8.00
CA TYR A 412 6.27 -18.14 6.77
C TYR A 412 6.10 -16.63 7.07
N ARG A 413 5.20 -16.28 7.99
CA ARG A 413 5.03 -14.89 8.44
C ARG A 413 6.31 -14.36 9.10
N SER A 414 6.96 -15.17 9.92
CA SER A 414 8.27 -14.85 10.53
C SER A 414 9.35 -14.62 9.48
N VAL A 415 9.45 -15.50 8.48
CA VAL A 415 10.38 -15.35 7.35
C VAL A 415 10.07 -14.07 6.57
N SER A 416 8.79 -13.77 6.29
CA SER A 416 8.40 -12.55 5.58
C SER A 416 8.77 -11.27 6.33
N ILE A 417 8.75 -11.30 7.67
CA ILE A 417 9.17 -10.17 8.51
C ILE A 417 10.70 -9.99 8.47
N ILE A 418 11.47 -11.08 8.52
CA ILE A 418 12.94 -11.02 8.43
C ILE A 418 13.37 -10.48 7.06
N TYR A 419 12.68 -10.86 5.99
CA TYR A 419 12.96 -10.45 4.59
C TYR A 419 12.03 -9.31 4.12
N ASP A 420 11.89 -8.26 4.91
CA ASP A 420 11.01 -7.12 4.65
C ASP A 420 11.47 -6.17 3.54
N GLY A 421 12.65 -6.41 2.96
CA GLY A 421 13.24 -5.59 1.90
C GLY A 421 13.99 -4.35 2.39
N THR A 422 14.04 -4.08 3.69
CA THR A 422 14.79 -2.94 4.26
C THR A 422 16.31 -3.18 4.24
N ASP A 423 16.77 -4.43 4.37
CA ASP A 423 18.18 -4.83 4.28
C ASP A 423 18.43 -5.78 3.10
N LYS A 424 18.71 -5.20 1.93
CA LYS A 424 19.08 -5.99 0.73
C LYS A 424 20.41 -6.73 0.86
N GLY A 425 21.25 -6.35 1.80
CA GLY A 425 22.51 -7.04 2.12
C GLY A 425 22.25 -8.39 2.77
N PHE A 426 21.21 -8.48 3.59
CA PHE A 426 20.84 -9.69 4.30
C PHE A 426 20.48 -10.85 3.36
N GLU A 427 19.69 -10.58 2.30
CA GLU A 427 19.30 -11.61 1.33
C GLU A 427 20.49 -12.18 0.53
N ARG A 428 21.57 -11.40 0.34
CA ARG A 428 22.80 -11.90 -0.25
C ARG A 428 23.57 -12.81 0.69
N LEU A 429 23.47 -12.56 2.00
CA LEU A 429 24.13 -13.35 3.04
C LEU A 429 23.40 -14.67 3.30
N VAL A 430 22.09 -14.59 3.46
CA VAL A 430 21.20 -15.75 3.63
C VAL A 430 20.10 -15.65 2.59
N PRO A 431 20.15 -16.40 1.48
CA PRO A 431 19.12 -16.37 0.45
C PRO A 431 17.76 -16.81 1.02
N ARG A 432 16.71 -16.02 0.76
CA ARG A 432 15.34 -16.33 1.21
C ARG A 432 14.88 -17.72 0.76
N ALA A 433 15.24 -18.11 -0.48
CA ALA A 433 14.90 -19.43 -1.03
C ALA A 433 15.44 -20.58 -0.17
N GLU A 434 16.65 -20.46 0.39
CA GLU A 434 17.26 -21.47 1.25
C GLU A 434 16.47 -21.65 2.55
N VAL A 435 15.97 -20.55 3.13
CA VAL A 435 15.13 -20.58 4.33
C VAL A 435 13.77 -21.24 4.01
N LEU A 436 13.15 -20.87 2.90
CA LEU A 436 11.87 -21.47 2.48
C LEU A 436 11.99 -22.97 2.24
N GLU A 437 13.09 -23.41 1.61
CA GLU A 437 13.34 -24.83 1.36
C GLU A 437 13.58 -25.60 2.67
N ARG A 438 14.42 -25.07 3.59
CA ARG A 438 14.73 -25.69 4.87
C ARG A 438 13.48 -26.02 5.70
N TYR A 439 12.51 -25.14 5.74
CA TYR A 439 11.27 -25.32 6.52
C TYR A 439 10.12 -25.90 5.70
N GLY A 440 10.36 -26.34 4.46
CA GLY A 440 9.34 -26.87 3.56
C GLY A 440 8.18 -25.90 3.30
N LEU A 441 8.53 -24.61 3.13
CA LEU A 441 7.56 -23.54 2.88
C LEU A 441 7.35 -23.25 1.39
N ALA A 442 8.34 -23.61 0.55
CA ALA A 442 8.38 -23.22 -0.87
C ALA A 442 7.19 -23.78 -1.68
N GLU A 443 6.81 -25.05 -1.47
CA GLU A 443 5.73 -25.72 -2.23
C GLU A 443 4.35 -25.09 -2.01
N CYS A 444 4.14 -24.45 -0.85
CA CYS A 444 2.87 -23.85 -0.45
C CYS A 444 2.99 -22.33 -0.21
N GLU A 445 3.98 -21.66 -0.79
CA GLU A 445 4.24 -20.24 -0.55
C GLU A 445 3.03 -19.37 -0.87
N ASP A 446 2.32 -19.68 -1.93
CA ASP A 446 1.07 -19.00 -2.32
C ASP A 446 -0.02 -19.12 -1.24
N ILE A 447 -0.09 -20.24 -0.52
CA ILE A 447 -1.06 -20.45 0.56
C ILE A 447 -0.66 -19.63 1.79
N TRP A 448 0.62 -19.70 2.18
CA TRP A 448 1.12 -18.97 3.36
C TRP A 448 0.99 -17.47 3.18
N MET A 449 1.31 -16.96 1.99
CA MET A 449 1.15 -15.56 1.65
C MET A 449 -0.32 -15.12 1.80
N ARG A 450 -1.26 -15.90 1.23
CA ARG A 450 -2.70 -15.61 1.36
C ARG A 450 -3.20 -15.64 2.80
N MET A 451 -2.74 -16.59 3.62
CA MET A 451 -3.14 -16.67 5.03
C MET A 451 -2.64 -15.46 5.81
N SER A 452 -1.38 -15.06 5.61
CA SER A 452 -0.79 -13.88 6.25
C SER A 452 -1.48 -12.58 5.82
N SER A 453 -1.68 -12.39 4.50
CA SER A 453 -2.36 -11.20 3.96
C SER A 453 -3.78 -11.07 4.47
N ARG A 454 -4.56 -12.17 4.44
CA ARG A 454 -5.94 -12.20 4.94
C ARG A 454 -6.04 -11.74 6.40
N PHE A 455 -5.14 -12.21 7.26
CA PHE A 455 -5.12 -11.79 8.66
C PHE A 455 -4.88 -10.28 8.79
N THR A 456 -3.85 -9.77 8.11
CA THR A 456 -3.48 -8.35 8.18
C THR A 456 -4.55 -7.45 7.54
N GLU A 457 -5.10 -7.85 6.41
CA GLU A 457 -6.17 -7.13 5.71
C GLU A 457 -7.42 -6.98 6.58
N THR A 458 -7.82 -8.07 7.26
CA THR A 458 -8.98 -8.06 8.15
C THR A 458 -8.72 -7.21 9.40
N LEU A 459 -7.56 -7.37 10.04
CA LEU A 459 -7.21 -6.65 11.26
C LEU A 459 -7.17 -5.13 11.05
N ARG A 460 -6.60 -4.67 9.93
CA ARG A 460 -6.40 -3.24 9.63
C ARG A 460 -7.48 -2.66 8.72
N ASN A 461 -8.59 -3.34 8.51
CA ASN A 461 -9.67 -2.90 7.61
C ASN A 461 -9.14 -2.40 6.25
N GLN A 462 -8.10 -3.08 5.72
CA GLN A 462 -7.36 -2.58 4.53
C GLN A 462 -8.26 -2.44 3.31
N LYS A 463 -9.25 -3.33 3.15
CA LYS A 463 -10.19 -3.28 2.03
C LYS A 463 -11.06 -2.02 2.08
N GLU A 464 -11.58 -1.70 3.27
CA GLU A 464 -12.47 -0.57 3.53
C GLU A 464 -11.71 0.77 3.53
N LEU A 465 -10.45 0.76 3.98
CA LEU A 465 -9.58 1.94 4.05
C LEU A 465 -8.78 2.18 2.75
N ARG A 466 -8.78 1.22 1.82
CA ARG A 466 -8.06 1.33 0.56
C ARG A 466 -8.34 2.65 -0.20
N PRO A 467 -9.61 3.07 -0.42
CA PRO A 467 -9.88 4.33 -1.13
C PRO A 467 -9.36 5.58 -0.40
N TYR A 468 -9.28 5.51 0.94
CA TYR A 468 -8.71 6.59 1.74
C TYR A 468 -7.21 6.72 1.55
N TYR A 469 -6.49 5.60 1.50
CA TYR A 469 -5.04 5.60 1.35
C TYR A 469 -4.56 5.74 -0.09
N GLU A 470 -5.34 5.36 -1.09
CA GLU A 470 -4.96 5.47 -2.52
C GLU A 470 -4.60 6.92 -2.92
N ASN A 471 -5.26 7.91 -2.30
CA ASN A 471 -5.00 9.32 -2.57
C ASN A 471 -3.91 9.94 -1.68
N LYS A 472 -3.33 9.17 -0.76
CA LYS A 472 -2.33 9.64 0.23
C LYS A 472 -1.01 8.90 0.17
N ARG A 473 -0.95 7.74 -0.50
CA ARG A 473 0.26 6.92 -0.62
C ARG A 473 0.82 7.00 -2.04
N VAL A 474 2.13 7.04 -2.15
CA VAL A 474 2.80 7.09 -3.45
C VAL A 474 2.74 5.72 -4.13
N ASP A 475 2.42 5.72 -5.42
CA ASP A 475 2.61 4.53 -6.27
C ASP A 475 4.10 4.43 -6.64
N GLY A 476 4.67 3.23 -6.49
CA GLY A 476 6.09 3.00 -6.79
C GLY A 476 6.47 3.30 -8.24
N ARG A 477 5.54 3.28 -9.19
CA ARG A 477 5.76 3.68 -10.58
C ARG A 477 5.92 5.19 -10.71
N ILE A 478 5.05 5.95 -10.05
CA ILE A 478 5.09 7.42 -10.05
C ILE A 478 6.40 7.89 -9.42
N LEU A 479 6.76 7.33 -8.27
CA LEU A 479 8.01 7.62 -7.60
C LEU A 479 9.22 7.39 -8.50
N TYR A 480 9.25 6.24 -9.18
CA TYR A 480 10.31 5.91 -10.12
C TYR A 480 10.39 6.93 -11.27
N THR A 481 9.26 7.22 -11.92
CA THR A 481 9.17 8.20 -13.01
C THR A 481 9.64 9.60 -12.56
N ASN A 482 9.24 10.04 -11.37
CA ASN A 482 9.66 11.34 -10.84
C ASN A 482 11.16 11.41 -10.59
N ARG A 483 11.78 10.33 -10.11
CA ARG A 483 13.24 10.25 -9.95
C ARG A 483 13.98 10.36 -11.29
N GLU A 484 13.48 9.69 -12.33
CA GLU A 484 14.08 9.76 -13.65
C GLU A 484 13.99 11.17 -14.26
N LYS A 485 12.88 11.86 -14.08
CA LYS A 485 12.73 13.27 -14.48
C LYS A 485 13.73 14.21 -13.80
N ILE A 486 14.20 13.88 -12.60
CA ILE A 486 15.25 14.65 -11.90
C ILE A 486 16.65 14.29 -12.43
N ASN A 487 16.87 13.02 -12.78
CA ASN A 487 18.18 12.50 -13.19
C ASN A 487 18.56 12.86 -14.62
N TYR A 488 17.58 13.17 -15.48
CA TYR A 488 17.78 13.49 -16.89
C TYR A 488 17.33 14.91 -17.21
N SER A 489 17.99 15.56 -18.14
CA SER A 489 17.47 16.80 -18.73
C SER A 489 16.13 16.52 -19.44
N ALA A 490 15.29 17.54 -19.63
CA ALA A 490 13.99 17.38 -20.28
C ALA A 490 14.12 16.76 -21.68
N ALA A 491 15.14 17.13 -22.45
CA ALA A 491 15.38 16.59 -23.79
C ALA A 491 15.84 15.12 -23.75
N GLU A 492 16.72 14.76 -22.81
CA GLU A 492 17.14 13.37 -22.62
C GLU A 492 15.97 12.51 -22.14
N TYR A 493 15.18 12.99 -21.19
CA TYR A 493 14.01 12.26 -20.70
C TYR A 493 13.02 12.02 -21.85
N GLN A 494 12.72 13.06 -22.64
CA GLN A 494 11.85 12.93 -23.80
C GLN A 494 12.34 11.85 -24.76
N ARG A 495 13.59 11.92 -25.17
CA ARG A 495 14.20 10.97 -26.14
C ARG A 495 14.23 9.54 -25.58
N ILE A 496 14.66 9.37 -24.33
CA ILE A 496 14.91 8.04 -23.75
C ILE A 496 13.61 7.36 -23.30
N PHE A 497 12.68 8.08 -22.69
CA PHE A 497 11.53 7.49 -22.01
C PHE A 497 10.18 7.74 -22.69
N VAL A 498 10.05 8.75 -23.54
CA VAL A 498 8.76 9.12 -24.16
C VAL A 498 8.74 8.76 -25.64
N ASP A 499 9.75 9.18 -26.40
CA ASP A 499 9.81 8.96 -27.85
C ASP A 499 10.41 7.58 -28.18
N ILE A 500 10.01 6.54 -27.42
CA ILE A 500 10.62 5.20 -27.53
C ILE A 500 10.38 4.50 -28.86
N PHE A 501 9.49 4.99 -29.66
CA PHE A 501 9.19 4.49 -31.02
C PHE A 501 9.75 5.38 -32.13
N ASP A 502 10.44 6.47 -31.78
CA ASP A 502 11.02 7.36 -32.76
C ASP A 502 12.05 6.60 -33.64
N GLY A 503 11.91 6.73 -34.94
CA GLY A 503 12.73 6.03 -35.91
C GLY A 503 12.38 4.56 -36.20
N LEU A 504 11.32 3.99 -35.60
CA LEU A 504 10.72 2.71 -35.99
C LEU A 504 9.74 2.85 -37.16
N GLU A 505 9.05 3.98 -37.25
CA GLU A 505 8.18 4.26 -38.39
C GLU A 505 9.06 4.67 -39.58
N ALA A 506 8.89 3.98 -40.73
CA ALA A 506 9.70 4.17 -41.92
C ALA A 506 9.88 5.65 -42.26
N SER A 507 11.04 6.21 -41.97
CA SER A 507 11.46 7.46 -42.58
C SER A 507 11.65 7.19 -44.08
N SER A 508 11.01 7.97 -44.91
CA SER A 508 11.06 7.93 -46.38
C SER A 508 12.45 8.12 -46.98
N VAL A 509 13.51 7.92 -46.24
CA VAL A 509 14.90 8.22 -46.60
C VAL A 509 15.86 7.00 -46.50
N SER A 510 15.49 5.91 -45.78
CA SER A 510 16.32 4.69 -45.80
C SER A 510 15.46 3.44 -46.03
N ASP A 511 15.82 2.64 -47.02
CA ASP A 511 15.13 1.40 -47.45
C ASP A 511 15.27 0.22 -46.46
N LYS A 512 15.73 0.45 -45.22
CA LYS A 512 15.94 -0.61 -44.22
C LYS A 512 15.08 -0.40 -42.99
N GLU A 513 14.17 -1.34 -42.74
CA GLU A 513 13.39 -1.40 -41.51
C GLU A 513 14.29 -1.71 -40.30
N LYS A 514 14.22 -0.92 -39.26
CA LYS A 514 14.91 -1.18 -37.99
C LYS A 514 14.34 -2.40 -37.27
N LYS A 515 15.22 -3.26 -36.75
CA LYS A 515 14.90 -4.42 -35.94
C LYS A 515 14.61 -3.99 -34.50
N LEU A 516 13.39 -4.12 -34.05
CA LEU A 516 13.02 -3.84 -32.66
C LEU A 516 13.52 -4.96 -31.75
N ILE A 517 14.36 -4.61 -30.79
CA ILE A 517 14.97 -5.52 -29.84
C ILE A 517 14.59 -5.09 -28.41
N LEU A 518 13.99 -6.01 -27.65
CA LEU A 518 13.63 -5.75 -26.24
C LEU A 518 14.70 -6.32 -25.33
N PHE A 519 15.25 -5.50 -24.44
CA PHE A 519 16.22 -5.95 -23.44
C PHE A 519 15.51 -6.27 -22.12
N GLY A 520 15.61 -7.52 -21.69
CA GLY A 520 14.95 -8.13 -20.56
C GLY A 520 13.81 -9.07 -21.01
N SER A 521 13.60 -10.15 -20.29
CA SER A 521 12.53 -11.14 -20.54
C SER A 521 11.64 -11.33 -19.31
N GLY A 522 11.35 -10.23 -18.60
CA GLY A 522 10.55 -10.21 -17.39
C GLY A 522 9.16 -9.56 -17.59
N ARG A 523 8.53 -9.21 -16.49
CA ARG A 523 7.18 -8.60 -16.45
C ARG A 523 7.05 -7.30 -17.27
N PHE A 524 8.11 -6.49 -17.35
CA PHE A 524 8.06 -5.27 -18.16
C PHE A 524 8.00 -5.57 -19.65
N THR A 525 8.67 -6.62 -20.10
CA THR A 525 8.60 -7.10 -21.48
C THR A 525 7.22 -7.67 -21.80
N GLU A 526 6.64 -8.47 -20.92
CA GLU A 526 5.28 -8.96 -21.09
C GLU A 526 4.26 -7.82 -21.18
N ARG A 527 4.42 -6.79 -20.34
CA ARG A 527 3.59 -5.59 -20.37
C ARG A 527 3.77 -4.81 -21.68
N PHE A 528 5.00 -4.64 -22.15
CA PHE A 528 5.30 -4.00 -23.43
C PHE A 528 4.64 -4.77 -24.59
N LEU A 529 4.81 -6.08 -24.63
CA LEU A 529 4.22 -6.93 -25.66
C LEU A 529 2.68 -6.87 -25.64
N PHE A 530 2.09 -6.88 -24.46
CA PHE A 530 0.64 -6.71 -24.32
C PHE A 530 0.15 -5.37 -24.90
N GLN A 531 0.91 -4.30 -24.69
CA GLN A 531 0.55 -2.97 -25.19
C GLN A 531 0.79 -2.82 -26.69
N PHE A 532 1.90 -3.33 -27.24
CA PHE A 532 2.44 -2.90 -28.51
C PHE A 532 2.75 -4.02 -29.52
N ALA A 533 2.69 -5.32 -29.16
CA ALA A 533 2.99 -6.41 -30.10
C ALA A 533 2.13 -6.44 -31.37
N GLY A 534 0.93 -5.86 -31.34
CA GLY A 534 0.08 -5.70 -32.51
C GLY A 534 0.39 -4.45 -33.35
N ASP A 535 1.26 -3.57 -32.85
CA ASP A 535 1.61 -2.30 -33.49
C ASP A 535 3.01 -2.35 -34.11
N TYR A 536 3.93 -3.10 -33.52
CA TYR A 536 5.34 -3.22 -33.93
C TYR A 536 5.77 -4.69 -33.90
N GLU A 537 6.49 -5.13 -34.92
CA GLU A 537 7.10 -6.45 -34.96
C GLU A 537 8.39 -6.48 -34.12
N VAL A 538 8.44 -7.35 -33.13
CA VAL A 538 9.62 -7.52 -32.26
C VAL A 538 10.53 -8.58 -32.85
N TYR A 539 11.73 -8.18 -33.25
CA TYR A 539 12.71 -9.08 -33.86
C TYR A 539 13.27 -10.08 -32.85
N SER A 540 13.62 -9.64 -31.66
CA SER A 540 14.22 -10.48 -30.62
C SER A 540 14.05 -9.87 -29.22
N ILE A 541 13.99 -10.74 -28.23
CA ILE A 541 14.20 -10.39 -26.82
C ILE A 541 15.62 -10.81 -26.45
N ILE A 542 16.34 -9.98 -25.71
CA ILE A 542 17.67 -10.30 -25.19
C ILE A 542 17.66 -10.26 -23.66
N ASP A 543 18.36 -11.19 -23.02
CA ASP A 543 18.43 -11.28 -21.56
C ASP A 543 19.84 -11.69 -21.10
N ASN A 544 20.28 -11.15 -19.94
CA ASN A 544 21.56 -11.50 -19.35
C ASN A 544 21.56 -12.89 -18.69
N ASN A 545 20.38 -13.46 -18.41
CA ASN A 545 20.29 -14.80 -17.86
C ASN A 545 20.43 -15.85 -18.96
N SER A 546 21.58 -16.48 -19.02
CA SER A 546 21.89 -17.52 -20.03
C SER A 546 20.98 -18.74 -19.98
N SER A 547 20.32 -19.03 -18.84
CA SER A 547 19.37 -20.14 -18.73
C SER A 547 18.09 -19.96 -19.56
N LYS A 548 17.83 -18.73 -20.01
CA LYS A 548 16.66 -18.38 -20.82
C LYS A 548 16.97 -18.34 -22.33
N TRP A 549 18.23 -18.40 -22.72
CA TRP A 549 18.60 -18.34 -24.14
C TRP A 549 18.09 -19.54 -24.91
N GLY A 550 17.54 -19.28 -26.09
CA GLY A 550 16.89 -20.28 -26.93
C GLY A 550 15.44 -20.58 -26.58
N ALA A 551 14.92 -20.05 -25.46
CA ALA A 551 13.51 -20.10 -25.16
C ALA A 551 12.72 -19.08 -25.99
N MET A 552 11.41 -19.23 -26.03
CA MET A 552 10.50 -18.32 -26.72
C MET A 552 9.57 -17.62 -25.71
N MET A 553 9.30 -16.34 -25.94
CA MET A 553 8.28 -15.58 -25.22
C MET A 553 7.31 -14.99 -26.24
N HIS A 554 6.04 -15.41 -26.24
CA HIS A 554 5.03 -15.02 -27.24
C HIS A 554 5.54 -15.20 -28.69
N ASP A 555 6.14 -16.37 -28.99
CA ASP A 555 6.77 -16.72 -30.29
C ASP A 555 7.97 -15.85 -30.68
N ILE A 556 8.52 -15.03 -29.76
CA ILE A 556 9.70 -14.23 -29.97
C ILE A 556 10.90 -14.91 -29.30
N PRO A 557 12.04 -15.10 -30.03
CA PRO A 557 13.21 -15.77 -29.46
C PRO A 557 13.92 -14.94 -28.39
N ILE A 558 14.36 -15.60 -27.31
CA ILE A 558 15.21 -14.97 -26.27
C ILE A 558 16.67 -15.31 -26.57
N ASN A 559 17.49 -14.31 -26.81
CA ASN A 559 18.88 -14.44 -27.21
C ASN A 559 19.86 -13.81 -26.20
N SER A 560 21.16 -14.11 -26.38
CA SER A 560 22.25 -13.40 -25.70
C SER A 560 22.31 -11.94 -26.15
N PRO A 561 22.65 -10.99 -25.26
CA PRO A 561 22.98 -9.60 -25.68
C PRO A 561 24.08 -9.50 -26.72
N ASP A 562 24.92 -10.51 -26.88
CA ASP A 562 25.97 -10.52 -27.91
C ASP A 562 25.44 -10.41 -29.35
N ILE A 563 24.17 -10.78 -29.60
CA ILE A 563 23.53 -10.62 -30.91
C ILE A 563 23.57 -9.15 -31.40
N LEU A 564 23.66 -8.19 -30.47
CA LEU A 564 23.78 -6.76 -30.81
C LEU A 564 25.04 -6.42 -31.57
N LYS A 565 26.10 -7.24 -31.48
CA LYS A 565 27.37 -7.07 -32.22
C LYS A 565 27.23 -7.40 -33.69
N ASP A 566 26.28 -8.28 -34.03
CA ASP A 566 26.04 -8.75 -35.40
C ASP A 566 25.00 -7.91 -36.15
N ILE A 567 24.33 -6.97 -35.47
CA ILE A 567 23.33 -6.09 -36.09
C ILE A 567 23.92 -4.69 -36.20
N PRO A 568 24.01 -4.12 -37.44
CA PRO A 568 24.50 -2.75 -37.65
C PRO A 568 23.71 -1.72 -36.80
N GLU A 569 24.37 -0.62 -36.43
CA GLU A 569 23.77 0.40 -35.58
C GLU A 569 22.49 1.01 -36.18
N GLU A 570 22.53 1.25 -37.49
CA GLU A 570 21.41 1.80 -38.28
C GLU A 570 20.23 0.86 -38.42
N GLU A 571 20.41 -0.46 -38.19
CA GLU A 571 19.36 -1.48 -38.31
C GLU A 571 18.79 -1.89 -36.97
N ARG A 572 19.28 -1.39 -35.83
CA ARG A 572 18.80 -1.76 -34.51
C ARG A 572 18.02 -0.65 -33.85
N HIS A 573 16.99 -1.06 -33.12
CA HIS A 573 16.23 -0.22 -32.21
C HIS A 573 16.04 -0.95 -30.89
N ILE A 574 16.68 -0.45 -29.83
CA ILE A 574 16.76 -1.15 -28.54
C ILE A 574 15.86 -0.46 -27.55
N ILE A 575 14.92 -1.22 -26.96
CA ILE A 575 14.09 -0.75 -25.85
C ILE A 575 14.36 -1.62 -24.61
N ILE A 576 14.79 -0.99 -23.51
CA ILE A 576 15.06 -1.66 -22.25
C ILE A 576 13.75 -1.81 -21.48
N CYS A 577 13.33 -3.06 -21.22
CA CYS A 577 12.11 -3.41 -20.52
C CYS A 577 12.42 -4.02 -19.14
N ILE A 578 13.19 -3.29 -18.31
CA ILE A 578 13.63 -3.73 -16.97
C ILE A 578 13.49 -2.58 -15.98
N LYS A 579 12.92 -2.84 -14.79
CA LYS A 579 12.77 -1.82 -13.74
C LYS A 579 14.12 -1.24 -13.29
N GLY A 580 15.13 -2.06 -13.07
CA GLY A 580 16.47 -1.66 -12.63
C GLY A 580 17.46 -1.57 -13.83
N TYR A 581 17.22 -0.68 -14.76
CA TYR A 581 17.91 -0.62 -16.06
C TYR A 581 19.37 -0.11 -16.01
N ASN A 582 19.85 0.52 -14.93
CA ASN A 582 21.17 1.13 -14.84
C ASN A 582 22.31 0.16 -15.18
N GLY A 583 22.21 -1.10 -14.76
CA GLY A 583 23.18 -2.15 -15.09
C GLY A 583 23.24 -2.42 -16.60
N VAL A 584 22.07 -2.47 -17.25
CA VAL A 584 21.95 -2.68 -18.70
C VAL A 584 22.44 -1.47 -19.48
N VAL A 585 22.13 -0.25 -19.03
CA VAL A 585 22.67 0.98 -19.64
C VAL A 585 24.20 1.00 -19.59
N ASN A 586 24.81 0.66 -18.46
CA ASN A 586 26.27 0.56 -18.35
C ASN A 586 26.85 -0.53 -19.23
N GLN A 587 26.17 -1.68 -19.37
CA GLN A 587 26.56 -2.75 -20.29
C GLN A 587 26.52 -2.28 -21.73
N LEU A 588 25.44 -1.65 -22.19
CA LEU A 588 25.33 -1.11 -23.55
C LEU A 588 26.42 -0.06 -23.85
N LYS A 589 26.68 0.85 -22.90
CA LYS A 589 27.79 1.80 -22.98
C LYS A 589 29.15 1.11 -23.11
N GLY A 590 29.36 0.04 -22.33
CA GLY A 590 30.55 -0.80 -22.41
C GLY A 590 30.70 -1.53 -23.77
N MET A 591 29.59 -1.79 -24.47
CA MET A 591 29.57 -2.33 -25.83
C MET A 591 29.71 -1.25 -26.93
N GLY A 592 29.83 0.04 -26.53
CA GLY A 592 29.87 1.17 -27.49
C GLY A 592 28.50 1.57 -28.03
N ILE A 593 27.39 1.12 -27.40
CA ILE A 593 26.03 1.39 -27.85
C ILE A 593 25.49 2.59 -27.03
N ALA A 594 25.22 3.70 -27.72
CA ALA A 594 24.71 4.94 -27.14
C ALA A 594 23.23 5.19 -27.48
N ASP A 595 22.71 4.54 -28.53
CA ASP A 595 21.32 4.68 -28.94
C ASP A 595 20.45 3.56 -28.34
N TYR A 596 19.61 3.91 -27.40
CA TYR A 596 18.65 3.04 -26.72
C TYR A 596 17.50 3.87 -26.15
N HIS A 597 16.40 3.21 -25.90
CA HIS A 597 15.24 3.74 -25.20
C HIS A 597 14.90 2.89 -23.97
N ILE A 598 14.13 3.43 -23.05
CA ILE A 598 13.71 2.75 -21.82
C ILE A 598 12.18 2.81 -21.72
N TYR A 599 11.56 1.65 -21.69
CA TYR A 599 10.13 1.55 -21.49
C TYR A 599 9.79 1.81 -20.01
N ASP A 600 9.07 2.91 -19.74
CA ASP A 600 8.51 3.24 -18.43
C ASP A 600 6.99 3.02 -18.47
N PRO A 601 6.47 1.98 -17.76
CA PRO A 601 5.03 1.72 -17.72
C PRO A 601 4.19 2.86 -17.13
N GLY A 602 4.80 3.86 -16.51
CA GLY A 602 4.14 5.05 -16.00
C GLY A 602 3.83 6.09 -17.08
N ASN A 603 4.57 6.06 -18.20
CA ASN A 603 4.35 6.99 -19.31
C ASN A 603 3.15 6.54 -20.18
N ASP A 604 2.53 7.53 -20.81
CA ASP A 604 1.48 7.30 -21.80
C ASP A 604 2.11 7.31 -23.20
N TYR A 605 2.10 6.14 -23.86
CA TYR A 605 2.70 5.96 -25.17
C TYR A 605 1.63 5.93 -26.27
N PRO A 606 1.94 6.48 -27.46
CA PRO A 606 1.08 6.31 -28.62
C PRO A 606 0.83 4.81 -28.91
N ASN A 607 -0.44 4.44 -29.10
CA ASN A 607 -0.78 3.08 -29.52
C ASN A 607 -1.78 3.12 -30.66
N LYS A 608 -1.66 2.19 -31.62
CA LYS A 608 -2.51 2.11 -32.82
C LYS A 608 -3.85 1.40 -32.58
N ARG A 609 -4.14 0.98 -31.34
CA ARG A 609 -5.41 0.28 -31.01
C ARG A 609 -6.62 1.16 -31.20
N LYS A 610 -6.57 2.40 -30.73
CA LYS A 610 -7.63 3.38 -30.96
C LYS A 610 -7.93 3.57 -32.44
N GLU A 611 -6.89 3.72 -33.26
CA GLU A 611 -7.02 3.88 -34.72
C GLU A 611 -7.64 2.64 -35.34
N ARG A 612 -7.22 1.43 -34.94
CA ARG A 612 -7.82 0.18 -35.41
C ARG A 612 -9.30 0.07 -35.02
N VAL A 613 -9.65 0.39 -33.78
CA VAL A 613 -11.05 0.39 -33.33
C VAL A 613 -11.87 1.44 -34.10
N ALA A 614 -11.34 2.65 -34.26
CA ALA A 614 -11.99 3.71 -35.01
C ALA A 614 -12.18 3.33 -36.51
N ALA A 615 -11.17 2.71 -37.13
CA ALA A 615 -11.24 2.21 -38.52
C ALA A 615 -12.30 1.09 -38.65
N ARG A 616 -12.42 0.17 -37.69
CA ARG A 616 -13.45 -0.87 -37.67
C ARG A 616 -14.85 -0.29 -37.50
N LEU A 617 -15.00 0.70 -36.62
CA LEU A 617 -16.27 1.45 -36.47
C LEU A 617 -16.68 2.17 -37.76
N ALA A 618 -15.73 2.82 -38.46
CA ALA A 618 -15.96 3.53 -39.68
C ALA A 618 -16.30 2.58 -40.88
N ALA A 619 -15.70 1.37 -40.88
CA ALA A 619 -15.97 0.37 -41.92
C ALA A 619 -17.33 -0.34 -41.80
N GLY A 620 -18.12 -0.05 -40.74
CA GLY A 620 -19.46 -0.62 -40.53
C GLY A 620 -19.49 -2.14 -40.31
N THR A 621 -18.34 -2.78 -39.97
CA THR A 621 -18.24 -4.23 -39.77
C THR A 621 -18.63 -4.61 -38.34
N GLY A 622 -19.91 -4.57 -38.01
CA GLY A 622 -20.46 -5.34 -36.90
C GLY A 622 -20.85 -6.74 -37.40
N THR A 623 -19.90 -7.66 -37.46
CA THR A 623 -20.11 -9.12 -37.39
C THR A 623 -18.72 -9.80 -37.35
N GLY A 624 -18.47 -10.58 -36.30
CA GLY A 624 -17.24 -11.31 -36.16
C GLY A 624 -16.90 -12.20 -37.35
N THR A 625 -15.77 -11.91 -37.98
CA THR A 625 -14.98 -12.93 -38.71
C THR A 625 -13.51 -12.56 -38.59
N SER A 626 -12.82 -13.32 -37.79
CA SER A 626 -11.36 -13.38 -37.77
C SER A 626 -10.88 -13.85 -39.15
N ALA A 627 -10.17 -13.01 -39.86
CA ALA A 627 -9.48 -13.40 -41.08
C ALA A 627 -8.16 -14.09 -40.71
N VAL A 628 -8.16 -15.39 -40.49
CA VAL A 628 -7.10 -16.36 -40.82
C VAL A 628 -7.71 -17.76 -40.72
N CYS A 629 -8.10 -18.31 -41.86
CA CYS A 629 -7.87 -19.66 -42.32
C CYS A 629 -8.73 -19.89 -43.57
N ARG A 630 -8.10 -20.04 -44.72
CA ARG A 630 -8.71 -20.57 -45.94
C ARG A 630 -8.99 -22.04 -45.75
N GLY A 631 -10.18 -22.46 -46.11
CA GLY A 631 -10.47 -23.82 -46.40
C GLY A 631 -11.86 -24.31 -46.05
N THR A 632 -12.64 -24.53 -47.09
CA THR A 632 -13.86 -25.30 -47.25
C THR A 632 -15.22 -24.68 -46.92
N THR A 633 -15.96 -24.49 -47.99
CA THR A 633 -17.38 -24.19 -48.13
C THR A 633 -18.25 -25.30 -47.57
N ILE A 634 -19.23 -24.94 -46.73
CA ILE A 634 -20.52 -25.60 -46.66
C ILE A 634 -21.59 -24.52 -46.56
N SER A 635 -22.48 -24.53 -47.57
CA SER A 635 -23.72 -23.78 -47.65
C SER A 635 -24.76 -24.40 -46.74
N ASP A 636 -25.45 -23.59 -45.93
CA ASP A 636 -26.90 -23.75 -45.81
C ASP A 636 -27.56 -22.51 -45.17
N ALA A 637 -28.64 -22.15 -45.76
CA ALA A 637 -29.45 -21.00 -45.49
C ALA A 637 -30.42 -21.21 -44.34
N ASN A 638 -30.49 -20.26 -43.39
CA ASN A 638 -31.74 -19.66 -42.92
C ASN A 638 -31.40 -18.53 -41.88
N SER A 639 -31.54 -17.31 -42.28
CA SER A 639 -31.40 -16.17 -41.42
C SER A 639 -32.60 -15.25 -41.55
N GLY A 640 -33.39 -15.19 -40.53
CA GLY A 640 -34.26 -14.05 -40.32
C GLY A 640 -33.37 -12.88 -39.86
N ALA A 641 -33.07 -11.96 -40.77
CA ALA A 641 -32.36 -10.75 -40.45
C ALA A 641 -33.32 -9.74 -39.80
N VAL A 642 -33.07 -9.41 -38.55
CA VAL A 642 -33.57 -8.17 -37.95
C VAL A 642 -32.54 -7.09 -38.27
N ASN A 643 -32.87 -6.22 -39.22
CA ASN A 643 -32.14 -5.00 -39.50
C ASN A 643 -32.47 -3.98 -38.40
N GLU A 644 -31.64 -3.91 -37.35
CA GLU A 644 -31.59 -2.72 -36.47
C GLU A 644 -30.52 -1.79 -37.02
N SER A 645 -30.92 -0.55 -37.32
CA SER A 645 -30.04 0.52 -37.79
C SER A 645 -28.93 0.79 -36.77
N SER A 646 -27.69 0.72 -37.22
CA SER A 646 -26.47 0.79 -36.37
C SER A 646 -26.16 2.18 -35.78
N ASP A 647 -27.02 3.19 -36.00
CA ASP A 647 -26.69 4.59 -35.72
C ASP A 647 -27.22 5.15 -34.38
N ASP A 648 -27.97 4.36 -33.58
CA ASP A 648 -28.70 4.88 -32.41
C ASP A 648 -28.18 4.38 -31.07
N LYS A 649 -26.96 3.78 -31.01
CA LYS A 649 -26.39 3.26 -29.76
C LYS A 649 -25.68 4.37 -28.98
N PRO A 650 -25.90 4.46 -27.64
CA PRO A 650 -25.36 5.56 -26.81
C PRO A 650 -23.82 5.60 -26.72
N TYR A 651 -23.16 4.47 -26.95
CA TYR A 651 -21.70 4.36 -26.82
C TYR A 651 -21.06 3.79 -28.09
N ASN A 652 -19.88 4.28 -28.45
CA ASN A 652 -19.11 3.70 -29.55
C ASN A 652 -18.35 2.45 -29.06
N VAL A 653 -17.58 2.56 -27.98
CA VAL A 653 -16.74 1.50 -27.46
C VAL A 653 -17.14 1.14 -26.02
N GLY A 654 -17.53 -0.12 -25.82
CA GLY A 654 -17.83 -0.69 -24.51
C GLY A 654 -16.75 -1.67 -24.06
N TYR A 655 -16.53 -1.78 -22.77
CA TYR A 655 -15.57 -2.69 -22.16
C TYR A 655 -16.22 -3.54 -21.06
N ILE A 656 -15.85 -4.82 -20.99
CA ILE A 656 -16.20 -5.74 -19.90
C ILE A 656 -14.95 -6.49 -19.48
N ALA A 657 -14.71 -6.63 -18.17
CA ALA A 657 -13.68 -7.49 -17.59
C ALA A 657 -14.31 -8.65 -16.81
N GLY A 658 -13.74 -9.86 -16.93
CA GLY A 658 -14.22 -11.00 -16.17
C GLY A 658 -13.39 -12.26 -16.29
N VAL A 659 -13.70 -13.24 -15.44
CA VAL A 659 -13.06 -14.58 -15.49
C VAL A 659 -13.70 -15.45 -16.54
N PHE A 660 -15.02 -15.38 -16.68
CA PHE A 660 -15.86 -16.18 -17.62
C PHE A 660 -15.68 -17.69 -17.49
N ASP A 661 -15.40 -18.17 -16.27
CA ASP A 661 -15.29 -19.59 -15.95
C ASP A 661 -16.66 -20.27 -16.00
N LEU A 662 -16.72 -21.50 -16.51
CA LEU A 662 -17.98 -22.23 -16.75
C LEU A 662 -18.98 -21.35 -17.50
N PHE A 663 -18.63 -20.91 -18.71
CA PHE A 663 -19.42 -19.96 -19.50
C PHE A 663 -20.91 -20.35 -19.53
N HIS A 664 -21.79 -19.42 -19.15
CA HIS A 664 -23.20 -19.68 -18.96
C HIS A 664 -24.07 -18.52 -19.43
N ILE A 665 -25.38 -18.69 -19.41
CA ILE A 665 -26.36 -17.71 -19.89
C ILE A 665 -26.22 -16.33 -19.22
N GLY A 666 -25.73 -16.25 -18.00
CA GLY A 666 -25.47 -14.99 -17.32
C GLY A 666 -24.40 -14.15 -18.03
N HIS A 667 -23.29 -14.78 -18.45
CA HIS A 667 -22.25 -14.13 -19.23
C HIS A 667 -22.77 -13.71 -20.61
N LEU A 668 -23.51 -14.60 -21.29
CA LEU A 668 -24.10 -14.29 -22.57
C LEU A 668 -25.06 -13.10 -22.52
N ASN A 669 -25.92 -13.04 -21.49
CA ASN A 669 -26.86 -11.94 -21.29
C ASN A 669 -26.13 -10.62 -21.03
N MET A 670 -25.03 -10.67 -20.31
CA MET A 670 -24.19 -9.49 -20.06
C MET A 670 -23.61 -8.95 -21.38
N PHE A 671 -23.02 -9.81 -22.19
CA PHE A 671 -22.47 -9.43 -23.49
C PHE A 671 -23.57 -8.90 -24.45
N LYS A 672 -24.74 -9.57 -24.47
CA LYS A 672 -25.88 -9.12 -25.26
C LYS A 672 -26.33 -7.71 -24.88
N ARG A 673 -26.59 -7.47 -23.61
CA ARG A 673 -26.99 -6.16 -23.09
C ARG A 673 -25.98 -5.05 -23.34
N ALA A 674 -24.68 -5.38 -23.18
CA ALA A 674 -23.60 -4.46 -23.50
C ALA A 674 -23.56 -4.13 -24.98
N LYS A 675 -23.69 -5.14 -25.86
CA LYS A 675 -23.69 -4.97 -27.30
C LYS A 675 -24.91 -4.19 -27.80
N GLU A 676 -26.04 -4.26 -27.10
CA GLU A 676 -27.24 -3.43 -27.38
C GLU A 676 -26.95 -1.94 -27.12
N GLN A 677 -25.99 -1.60 -26.23
CA GLN A 677 -25.66 -0.23 -25.84
C GLN A 677 -24.39 0.33 -26.49
N CYS A 678 -23.49 -0.52 -27.02
CA CYS A 678 -22.28 -0.06 -27.67
C CYS A 678 -22.11 -0.62 -29.10
N ARG A 679 -21.36 0.13 -29.94
CA ARG A 679 -21.09 -0.28 -31.33
C ARG A 679 -19.98 -1.33 -31.40
N TYR A 680 -18.96 -1.21 -30.55
CA TYR A 680 -17.81 -2.11 -30.45
C TYR A 680 -17.63 -2.58 -29.00
N LEU A 681 -17.67 -3.88 -28.75
CA LEU A 681 -17.53 -4.47 -27.42
C LEU A 681 -16.21 -5.20 -27.27
N ILE A 682 -15.39 -4.72 -26.35
CA ILE A 682 -14.12 -5.34 -25.93
C ILE A 682 -14.36 -6.13 -24.65
N VAL A 683 -13.90 -7.38 -24.61
CA VAL A 683 -14.03 -8.24 -23.43
C VAL A 683 -12.65 -8.70 -22.96
N GLY A 684 -12.27 -8.28 -21.77
CA GLY A 684 -11.04 -8.68 -21.10
C GLY A 684 -11.23 -9.96 -20.29
N VAL A 685 -10.48 -11.00 -20.60
CA VAL A 685 -10.50 -12.31 -19.92
C VAL A 685 -9.32 -12.40 -18.98
N VAL A 686 -9.58 -12.61 -17.68
CA VAL A 686 -8.53 -12.73 -16.64
C VAL A 686 -7.78 -14.06 -16.82
N SER A 687 -6.44 -14.02 -16.81
CA SER A 687 -5.58 -15.22 -16.87
C SER A 687 -5.77 -16.14 -15.68
N ASP A 688 -5.34 -17.41 -15.78
CA ASP A 688 -5.46 -18.35 -14.65
C ASP A 688 -4.66 -17.87 -13.43
N GLU A 689 -3.47 -17.32 -13.64
CA GLU A 689 -2.66 -16.68 -12.61
C GLU A 689 -3.41 -15.50 -11.96
N GLY A 690 -4.07 -14.66 -12.77
CA GLY A 690 -4.89 -13.56 -12.29
C GLY A 690 -6.09 -14.01 -11.47
N VAL A 691 -6.71 -15.15 -11.83
CA VAL A 691 -7.80 -15.75 -11.03
C VAL A 691 -7.27 -16.26 -9.70
N ARG A 692 -6.14 -16.97 -9.70
CA ARG A 692 -5.49 -17.45 -8.46
C ARG A 692 -5.17 -16.28 -7.52
N LEU A 693 -4.60 -15.21 -8.05
CA LEU A 693 -4.20 -14.05 -7.24
C LEU A 693 -5.41 -13.25 -6.72
N ASN A 694 -6.37 -12.94 -7.59
CA ASN A 694 -7.45 -11.99 -7.26
C ASN A 694 -8.67 -12.67 -6.62
N LYS A 695 -8.97 -13.93 -6.97
CA LYS A 695 -10.14 -14.67 -6.47
C LYS A 695 -9.80 -15.84 -5.55
N GLN A 696 -8.51 -16.11 -5.36
CA GLN A 696 -8.02 -17.21 -4.52
C GLN A 696 -8.68 -18.57 -4.88
N ALA A 697 -8.92 -18.81 -6.18
CA ALA A 697 -9.62 -19.97 -6.68
C ALA A 697 -8.98 -20.43 -8.00
N GLU A 698 -9.03 -21.74 -8.26
CA GLU A 698 -8.71 -22.29 -9.58
C GLU A 698 -9.93 -22.14 -10.50
N PRO A 699 -9.74 -21.69 -11.75
CA PRO A 699 -10.78 -21.79 -12.74
C PRO A 699 -11.00 -23.26 -13.14
N PHE A 700 -12.25 -23.66 -13.40
CA PHE A 700 -12.58 -24.99 -13.89
C PHE A 700 -12.17 -25.19 -15.35
N VAL A 701 -12.21 -24.12 -16.13
CA VAL A 701 -11.87 -24.11 -17.54
C VAL A 701 -10.57 -23.32 -17.72
N PRO A 702 -9.53 -23.91 -18.37
CA PRO A 702 -8.27 -23.24 -18.64
C PRO A 702 -8.43 -21.92 -19.41
N PHE A 703 -7.50 -20.99 -19.20
CA PHE A 703 -7.55 -19.67 -19.83
C PHE A 703 -7.75 -19.71 -21.35
N GLU A 704 -7.02 -20.57 -22.05
CA GLU A 704 -7.07 -20.66 -23.53
C GLU A 704 -8.47 -21.05 -24.04
N GLU A 705 -9.17 -21.93 -23.33
CA GLU A 705 -10.53 -22.30 -23.66
C GLU A 705 -11.52 -21.17 -23.30
N ARG A 706 -11.32 -20.51 -22.16
CA ARG A 706 -12.20 -19.40 -21.75
C ARG A 706 -12.15 -18.22 -22.70
N ILE A 707 -10.96 -17.82 -23.13
CA ILE A 707 -10.82 -16.70 -24.09
C ILE A 707 -11.36 -17.06 -25.46
N GLU A 708 -11.24 -18.34 -25.89
CA GLU A 708 -11.78 -18.79 -27.16
C GLU A 708 -13.31 -18.83 -27.16
N MET A 709 -13.93 -19.27 -26.06
CA MET A 709 -15.39 -19.17 -25.90
C MET A 709 -15.88 -17.73 -25.96
N VAL A 710 -15.17 -16.81 -25.31
CA VAL A 710 -15.51 -15.37 -25.35
C VAL A 710 -15.32 -14.82 -26.76
N ARG A 711 -14.22 -15.14 -27.43
CA ARG A 711 -13.93 -14.72 -28.82
C ARG A 711 -14.96 -15.22 -29.83
N SER A 712 -15.44 -16.44 -29.64
CA SER A 712 -16.47 -17.06 -30.48
C SER A 712 -17.89 -16.51 -30.22
N CYS A 713 -18.07 -15.67 -29.22
CA CYS A 713 -19.38 -15.11 -28.89
C CYS A 713 -19.73 -13.97 -29.88
N ARG A 714 -20.84 -14.11 -30.60
CA ARG A 714 -21.30 -13.14 -31.64
C ARG A 714 -21.52 -11.71 -31.13
N TYR A 715 -21.57 -11.48 -29.83
CA TYR A 715 -21.74 -10.16 -29.23
C TYR A 715 -20.43 -9.46 -28.91
N VAL A 716 -19.30 -10.17 -29.02
CA VAL A 716 -17.96 -9.69 -28.70
C VAL A 716 -17.22 -9.36 -29.98
N ASP A 717 -16.72 -8.15 -30.09
CA ASP A 717 -15.93 -7.71 -31.26
C ASP A 717 -14.43 -7.98 -31.05
N GLU A 718 -13.96 -7.89 -29.82
CA GLU A 718 -12.56 -8.15 -29.45
C GLU A 718 -12.48 -8.81 -28.08
N ALA A 719 -11.77 -9.96 -27.98
CA ALA A 719 -11.43 -10.60 -26.72
C ALA A 719 -9.94 -10.46 -26.45
N ILE A 720 -9.58 -9.94 -25.28
CA ILE A 720 -8.19 -9.70 -24.89
C ILE A 720 -7.81 -10.45 -23.61
N LYS A 721 -6.57 -10.93 -23.54
CA LYS A 721 -5.98 -11.47 -22.31
C LYS A 721 -5.66 -10.32 -21.37
N LEU A 722 -6.12 -10.40 -20.12
CA LEU A 722 -5.73 -9.43 -19.10
C LEU A 722 -4.49 -9.94 -18.37
N PRO A 723 -3.35 -9.23 -18.44
CA PRO A 723 -2.14 -9.61 -17.72
C PRO A 723 -2.29 -9.34 -16.22
N LEU A 724 -1.45 -10.00 -15.42
CA LEU A 724 -1.53 -9.99 -13.95
C LEU A 724 -1.40 -8.58 -13.35
N ASP A 725 -0.47 -7.79 -13.89
CA ASP A 725 -0.05 -6.50 -13.33
C ASP A 725 -0.62 -5.29 -14.10
N PHE A 726 -1.44 -5.51 -15.10
CA PHE A 726 -1.97 -4.47 -15.98
C PHE A 726 -3.39 -4.85 -16.44
N CYS A 727 -4.27 -4.98 -15.48
CA CYS A 727 -5.62 -5.49 -15.71
C CYS A 727 -6.71 -4.61 -15.11
N GLY A 728 -6.35 -3.49 -14.48
CA GLY A 728 -7.30 -2.56 -13.89
C GLY A 728 -8.08 -1.75 -14.94
N THR A 729 -9.21 -1.20 -14.53
CA THR A 729 -10.04 -0.30 -15.35
C THR A 729 -9.22 0.81 -15.99
N ARG A 730 -8.39 1.50 -15.20
CA ARG A 730 -7.55 2.62 -15.65
C ARG A 730 -6.51 2.21 -16.68
N ASP A 731 -5.92 1.02 -16.52
CA ASP A 731 -4.92 0.50 -17.45
C ASP A 731 -5.53 0.23 -18.84
N ILE A 732 -6.68 -0.42 -18.87
CA ILE A 732 -7.36 -0.74 -20.13
C ILE A 732 -7.98 0.53 -20.75
N PHE A 733 -8.45 1.45 -19.90
CA PHE A 733 -8.93 2.75 -20.38
C PHE A 733 -7.83 3.53 -21.12
N LYS A 734 -6.60 3.57 -20.59
CA LYS A 734 -5.45 4.20 -21.28
C LYS A 734 -5.17 3.59 -22.65
N LEU A 735 -5.38 2.27 -22.80
CA LEU A 735 -5.13 1.58 -24.07
C LEU A 735 -6.23 1.81 -25.13
N TYR A 736 -7.48 1.78 -24.72
CA TYR A 736 -8.61 1.73 -25.65
C TYR A 736 -9.46 3.00 -25.64
N HIS A 737 -9.41 3.81 -24.57
CA HIS A 737 -10.28 4.96 -24.33
C HIS A 737 -11.75 4.64 -24.62
N PHE A 738 -12.24 3.55 -24.04
CA PHE A 738 -13.63 3.13 -24.17
C PHE A 738 -14.59 4.17 -23.56
N ASP A 739 -15.82 4.27 -24.09
CA ASP A 739 -16.83 5.24 -23.62
C ASP A 739 -17.53 4.74 -22.36
N VAL A 740 -17.64 3.40 -22.20
CA VAL A 740 -18.36 2.80 -21.09
C VAL A 740 -17.75 1.47 -20.66
N GLN A 741 -17.64 1.27 -19.34
CA GLN A 741 -17.38 -0.04 -18.76
C GLN A 741 -18.68 -0.63 -18.23
N PHE A 742 -19.00 -1.88 -18.61
CA PHE A 742 -20.15 -2.61 -18.08
C PHE A 742 -19.73 -3.59 -17.00
N SER A 743 -20.49 -3.66 -15.90
CA SER A 743 -20.23 -4.55 -14.77
C SER A 743 -21.54 -5.15 -14.22
N GLY A 744 -21.45 -6.10 -13.28
CA GLY A 744 -22.60 -6.64 -12.57
C GLY A 744 -23.05 -5.72 -11.43
N SER A 745 -24.35 -5.72 -11.12
CA SER A 745 -24.92 -4.91 -10.03
C SER A 745 -24.45 -5.32 -8.62
N ASP A 746 -23.79 -6.46 -8.49
CA ASP A 746 -23.12 -6.89 -7.26
C ASP A 746 -21.93 -5.99 -6.87
N TYR A 747 -21.43 -5.19 -7.81
CA TYR A 747 -20.36 -4.22 -7.59
C TYR A 747 -20.85 -2.76 -7.46
N GLU A 748 -22.16 -2.50 -7.64
CA GLU A 748 -22.74 -1.15 -7.70
C GLU A 748 -22.50 -0.31 -6.42
N HIS A 749 -22.33 -0.97 -5.28
CA HIS A 749 -22.07 -0.34 -3.98
C HIS A 749 -20.67 -0.63 -3.43
N ASP A 750 -19.80 -1.28 -4.22
CA ASP A 750 -18.42 -1.54 -3.81
C ASP A 750 -17.58 -0.25 -3.93
N PRO A 751 -16.95 0.21 -2.83
CA PRO A 751 -16.17 1.46 -2.83
C PRO A 751 -15.06 1.50 -3.87
N ALA A 752 -14.40 0.36 -4.17
CA ALA A 752 -13.35 0.30 -5.17
C ALA A 752 -13.91 0.52 -6.58
N TRP A 753 -15.09 -0.03 -6.89
CA TRP A 753 -15.74 0.16 -8.17
C TRP A 753 -16.33 1.56 -8.33
N LEU A 754 -16.77 2.17 -7.24
CA LEU A 754 -17.23 3.58 -7.25
C LEU A 754 -16.05 4.53 -7.52
N ALA A 755 -14.86 4.28 -6.99
CA ALA A 755 -13.66 5.06 -7.28
C ALA A 755 -13.24 4.94 -8.77
N GLU A 756 -13.34 3.72 -9.35
CA GLU A 756 -13.09 3.53 -10.78
C GLU A 756 -14.15 4.24 -11.65
N LYS A 757 -15.41 4.23 -11.24
CA LYS A 757 -16.49 4.97 -11.91
C LYS A 757 -16.21 6.48 -11.90
N GLU A 758 -15.83 7.03 -10.74
CA GLU A 758 -15.47 8.45 -10.61
C GLU A 758 -14.27 8.81 -11.51
N PHE A 759 -13.25 7.93 -11.57
CA PHE A 759 -12.13 8.12 -12.49
C PHE A 759 -12.59 8.18 -13.95
N LEU A 760 -13.45 7.24 -14.39
CA LEU A 760 -13.96 7.19 -15.75
C LEU A 760 -14.77 8.45 -16.08
N GLU A 761 -15.64 8.89 -15.17
CA GLU A 761 -16.46 10.09 -15.35
C GLU A 761 -15.62 11.38 -15.48
N LYS A 762 -14.54 11.49 -14.69
CA LYS A 762 -13.56 12.59 -14.84
C LYS A 762 -12.81 12.58 -16.17
N ASN A 763 -12.70 11.42 -16.82
CA ASN A 763 -11.99 11.24 -18.10
C ASN A 763 -12.93 11.08 -19.30
N GLY A 764 -14.22 11.42 -19.17
CA GLY A 764 -15.19 11.43 -20.27
C GLY A 764 -15.80 10.08 -20.63
N ALA A 765 -15.62 9.07 -19.76
CA ALA A 765 -16.26 7.76 -19.88
C ALA A 765 -17.21 7.51 -18.70
N THR A 766 -17.91 6.38 -18.69
CA THR A 766 -18.82 6.04 -17.59
C THR A 766 -18.77 4.56 -17.24
N MET A 767 -19.48 4.18 -16.16
CA MET A 767 -19.67 2.80 -15.76
C MET A 767 -21.16 2.47 -15.59
N VAL A 768 -21.61 1.38 -16.20
CA VAL A 768 -23.00 0.93 -16.17
C VAL A 768 -23.08 -0.45 -15.50
N PHE A 769 -23.96 -0.60 -14.51
CA PHE A 769 -24.16 -1.84 -13.79
C PHE A 769 -25.41 -2.56 -14.30
N PHE A 770 -25.23 -3.83 -14.70
CA PHE A 770 -26.36 -4.65 -15.16
C PHE A 770 -26.92 -5.51 -14.03
N PRO A 771 -28.26 -5.66 -13.97
CA PRO A 771 -28.88 -6.53 -12.97
C PRO A 771 -28.47 -7.99 -13.17
N TYR A 772 -28.20 -8.65 -12.05
CA TYR A 772 -27.74 -10.04 -12.01
C TYR A 772 -28.74 -11.03 -12.61
N THR A 773 -28.26 -11.98 -13.39
CA THR A 773 -29.09 -13.06 -13.95
C THR A 773 -29.37 -14.13 -12.87
N LYS A 774 -30.58 -14.16 -12.31
CA LYS A 774 -30.93 -15.02 -11.14
C LYS A 774 -30.93 -16.54 -11.43
N SER A 775 -31.07 -16.96 -12.69
CA SER A 775 -31.25 -18.36 -13.06
C SER A 775 -29.98 -19.22 -12.90
N THR A 776 -28.83 -18.69 -13.29
CA THR A 776 -27.56 -19.45 -13.32
C THR A 776 -26.40 -18.53 -12.96
N SER A 777 -25.45 -19.04 -12.16
CA SER A 777 -24.19 -18.37 -11.88
C SER A 777 -23.05 -19.39 -11.80
N SER A 778 -21.80 -18.96 -12.09
CA SER A 778 -20.61 -19.80 -11.94
C SER A 778 -20.55 -20.45 -10.55
N THR A 779 -20.93 -19.73 -9.49
CA THR A 779 -20.98 -20.25 -8.12
C THR A 779 -22.01 -21.37 -7.95
N LYS A 780 -23.20 -21.24 -8.54
CA LYS A 780 -24.21 -22.30 -8.51
C LYS A 780 -23.79 -23.54 -9.30
N LEU A 781 -23.15 -23.34 -10.46
CA LEU A 781 -22.60 -24.41 -11.27
C LEU A 781 -21.47 -25.14 -10.56
N LYS A 782 -20.55 -24.42 -9.94
CA LYS A 782 -19.45 -24.98 -9.14
C LYS A 782 -19.98 -25.87 -8.02
N ARG A 783 -20.91 -25.40 -7.23
CA ARG A 783 -21.54 -26.15 -6.15
C ARG A 783 -22.27 -27.42 -6.67
N ALA A 784 -22.92 -27.32 -7.83
CA ALA A 784 -23.62 -28.46 -8.42
C ALA A 784 -22.64 -29.53 -8.97
N ILE A 785 -21.49 -29.12 -9.50
CA ILE A 785 -20.44 -30.03 -9.97
C ILE A 785 -19.76 -30.67 -8.75
N GLU A 786 -19.37 -29.91 -7.75
CA GLU A 786 -18.74 -30.39 -6.51
C GLU A 786 -19.65 -31.38 -5.76
N GLY A 787 -20.96 -31.07 -5.66
CA GLY A 787 -21.96 -31.97 -5.05
C GLY A 787 -22.22 -33.26 -5.81
N ARG A 788 -21.89 -33.33 -7.11
CA ARG A 788 -21.99 -34.56 -7.90
C ARG A 788 -20.70 -35.39 -7.93
N ILE A 789 -19.56 -34.76 -7.68
CA ILE A 789 -18.26 -35.46 -7.60
C ILE A 789 -18.07 -36.10 -6.23
N ASN A 790 -18.64 -35.50 -5.16
CA ASN A 790 -18.50 -35.96 -3.78
C ASN A 790 -19.70 -36.77 -3.28
N GLY A 791 -20.69 -37.05 -4.10
CA GLY A 791 -21.82 -37.99 -3.87
C GLY A 791 -21.76 -39.15 -4.82
#